data_46cda40928a08916adb345239240d9bb
#
_entry.id   46cda40928a08916adb345239240d9bb
#
_cell.length_a   1.000
_cell.length_b   1.000
_cell.length_c   1.000
_cell.angle_alpha   90.00
_cell.angle_beta   90.00
_cell.angle_gamma   90.00
#
_symmetry.space_group_name_H-M   'P 1'
#
loop_
_entity.id
_entity.type
_entity.pdbx_description
1 polymer ?
#
loop_
_entity_poly.entity_id
_entity_poly.type
_entity_poly.pdbx_seq_one_letter_code
_entity_poly.pdbx_strand_id
1 'polypeptide(L)'
;MEKSFEPAQIESKWYERWEASGAFQPSGKGAPYCILLPPPNVTGTLHMGHAFQQTVMDMLVRYQRMRGMNTLWQVGTDHAGIATQKIVENQLAAEDKTRHDLGRDAFVERVWKWKEESGSTITNQMRRIGAAADWSRERFTMDEGLSAAVRKVFIDWYRAGLIYRGNRLVNWDPVLGTAVSDLEVNNVERDGHMWSIRYMTSDGAESVVVATTRPETMLGDVAVAVHPEDERYAHLVGRTLKLPLTDREIPVIADDYVDKDFGTGCVKITPAHDFNDYAIGQRHSLKPINIFNLHARILGGPDDAKDGAVAASPMEALDKGIEAANSLNKIPERYRGLDRYEARKLIVADLEDAGLLVETKPHKLQVPVSQRSDAVIEPMLTDQWFVDLTSDVQKDGRPGGRKAITEPALDAVRSGEIKFVPENWSTTYTQWLDNIQDWCISRQLWWGHRIPAWYDEAGNIFVGENEADARANAGTAPVGALRQDDDVLDTWFSSALWPFSTLGWPADGPVKNERGEVVANWEQDKIFLPSAVLVTGFDIIFFWVARMVMATKYFTGRIPFREVYINAIVRDAEGQKMSKSKGNTLDPLDLIDGIALEPLVAKSTKSLLIPQVRAKVEKRIRKDYPDGIPAIGTDALRFTFAALASYSRTINFDIKRAEGYKAFCNKLWNAARFVLMNLPEGEIAAPVGAPVTEAERWILTRLKQTLGDVEQHFTSYRFDHLAQALYEFTWNELCDWFLELAKPALNGEDGVAAASTRHTLLVVLESVLRALHPVIPFITEEIWQSVAPKLGLTEDSLMQRPWPRAEDILADDAATAEIEWFKNVLSGVRKIRSEMNISPAKAIPLLLADGDANDRARVAKFAAQIAFLARTDSPQWVEAGADEPAAAAAVVGTLRVMIPLAGLIDLGAEKTRLAKEITRIEVEIKKCEGKLGNANFVANAPAEVVVQERQRITDWNTTLTALREQARKLG
;
A
#
# COMPACT_ATOMS: atom_id res chain seq x y z
N MET A 1 38.25 -4.72 2.28
CA MET A 1 36.89 -5.30 2.29
C MET A 1 36.94 -6.78 2.69
N GLU A 2 35.98 -7.21 3.50
CA GLU A 2 35.83 -8.62 3.90
C GLU A 2 35.56 -9.54 2.71
N LYS A 3 35.80 -10.85 2.91
CA LYS A 3 35.66 -11.84 1.82
C LYS A 3 34.18 -12.02 1.38
N SER A 4 33.24 -11.92 2.31
CA SER A 4 31.80 -12.06 2.09
C SER A 4 31.06 -10.81 2.59
N PHE A 5 29.90 -10.58 2.01
CA PHE A 5 28.98 -9.55 2.47
C PHE A 5 28.14 -10.10 3.63
N GLU A 6 28.25 -9.45 4.80
CA GLU A 6 27.56 -9.85 6.03
C GLU A 6 26.67 -8.68 6.51
N PRO A 7 25.38 -8.63 6.09
CA PRO A 7 24.47 -7.51 6.38
C PRO A 7 24.38 -7.17 7.87
N ALA A 8 24.25 -8.18 8.73
CA ALA A 8 24.08 -7.98 10.18
C ALA A 8 25.22 -7.21 10.85
N GLN A 9 26.43 -7.23 10.28
CA GLN A 9 27.58 -6.53 10.84
C GLN A 9 27.62 -5.05 10.47
N ILE A 10 26.96 -4.65 9.41
CA ILE A 10 27.08 -3.28 8.84
C ILE A 10 25.81 -2.45 9.03
N GLU A 11 24.63 -3.08 9.08
CA GLU A 11 23.35 -2.38 9.10
C GLU A 11 23.19 -1.49 10.34
N SER A 12 23.38 -2.05 11.53
CA SER A 12 23.28 -1.30 12.79
C SER A 12 24.37 -0.20 12.86
N LYS A 13 25.60 -0.56 12.51
CA LYS A 13 26.76 0.38 12.50
C LYS A 13 26.48 1.63 11.68
N TRP A 14 25.96 1.47 10.46
CA TRP A 14 25.72 2.62 9.59
C TRP A 14 24.50 3.42 10.01
N TYR A 15 23.43 2.74 10.43
CA TYR A 15 22.23 3.43 10.87
C TYR A 15 22.51 4.32 12.09
N GLU A 16 23.18 3.80 13.12
CA GLU A 16 23.57 4.56 14.31
C GLU A 16 24.46 5.76 13.95
N ARG A 17 25.41 5.57 13.02
CA ARG A 17 26.28 6.65 12.57
C ARG A 17 25.51 7.76 11.83
N TRP A 18 24.62 7.39 10.92
CA TRP A 18 23.80 8.38 10.20
C TRP A 18 22.88 9.16 11.13
N GLU A 19 22.20 8.47 12.05
CA GLU A 19 21.31 9.12 13.02
C GLU A 19 22.11 10.07 13.93
N ALA A 20 23.22 9.61 14.51
CA ALA A 20 24.08 10.40 15.41
C ALA A 20 24.72 11.63 14.72
N SER A 21 25.03 11.54 13.43
CA SER A 21 25.58 12.68 12.67
C SER A 21 24.54 13.72 12.24
N GLY A 22 23.23 13.48 12.47
CA GLY A 22 22.17 14.35 11.99
C GLY A 22 21.94 14.27 10.47
N ALA A 23 22.43 13.23 9.79
CA ALA A 23 22.32 13.09 8.35
C ALA A 23 20.87 13.01 7.82
N PHE A 24 19.92 12.69 8.68
CA PHE A 24 18.50 12.60 8.35
C PHE A 24 17.74 13.92 8.50
N GLN A 25 18.34 14.92 9.14
CA GLN A 25 17.72 16.22 9.37
C GLN A 25 17.66 17.06 8.08
N PRO A 26 16.69 17.99 7.97
CA PRO A 26 16.69 18.97 6.90
C PRO A 26 17.99 19.78 6.88
N SER A 27 18.56 19.96 5.70
CA SER A 27 19.84 20.67 5.54
C SER A 27 19.72 22.19 5.73
N GLY A 28 18.52 22.74 5.67
CA GLY A 28 18.28 24.17 5.60
C GLY A 28 18.71 24.83 4.28
N LYS A 29 19.16 24.04 3.29
CA LYS A 29 19.65 24.49 1.98
C LYS A 29 18.86 23.82 0.86
N GLY A 30 18.68 24.54 -0.24
CA GLY A 30 17.92 24.05 -1.40
C GLY A 30 16.41 24.25 -1.23
N ALA A 31 15.66 23.84 -2.24
CA ALA A 31 14.19 23.90 -2.22
C ALA A 31 13.63 22.87 -1.22
N PRO A 32 12.55 23.18 -0.51
CA PRO A 32 11.96 22.26 0.46
C PRO A 32 11.33 21.05 -0.26
N TYR A 33 11.58 19.89 0.30
CA TYR A 33 10.98 18.63 -0.11
C TYR A 33 10.52 17.87 1.15
N CYS A 34 9.24 17.65 1.26
CA CYS A 34 8.67 16.97 2.41
C CYS A 34 7.88 15.73 1.97
N ILE A 35 8.02 14.66 2.72
CA ILE A 35 7.12 13.50 2.68
C ILE A 35 6.52 13.31 4.08
N LEU A 36 5.21 13.07 4.11
CA LEU A 36 4.49 12.70 5.33
C LEU A 36 4.41 11.19 5.42
N LEU A 37 4.89 10.61 6.52
CA LEU A 37 4.63 9.22 6.81
C LEU A 37 3.14 9.06 7.16
N PRO A 38 2.39 8.13 6.54
CA PRO A 38 1.14 7.65 7.12
C PRO A 38 1.43 7.08 8.50
N PRO A 39 1.02 7.76 9.60
CA PRO A 39 1.48 7.40 10.93
C PRO A 39 0.97 6.00 11.30
N PRO A 40 1.85 5.02 11.57
CA PRO A 40 1.42 3.69 11.94
C PRO A 40 0.62 3.70 13.24
N ASN A 41 -0.42 2.89 13.28
CA ASN A 41 -1.22 2.67 14.48
C ASN A 41 -0.39 1.99 15.58
N VAL A 42 -0.50 2.46 16.83
CA VAL A 42 0.18 1.85 17.99
C VAL A 42 -0.50 0.54 18.42
N THR A 43 -0.69 -0.38 17.45
CA THR A 43 -1.40 -1.65 17.63
C THR A 43 -0.47 -2.87 17.70
N GLY A 44 0.83 -2.65 17.87
CA GLY A 44 1.84 -3.71 18.02
C GLY A 44 3.02 -3.54 17.09
N THR A 45 3.13 -4.35 16.04
CA THR A 45 4.28 -4.38 15.12
C THR A 45 3.89 -4.00 13.71
N LEU A 46 4.85 -3.46 12.95
CA LEU A 46 4.72 -3.26 11.50
C LEU A 46 4.65 -4.60 10.77
N HIS A 47 4.01 -4.60 9.62
CA HIS A 47 3.95 -5.73 8.69
C HIS A 47 4.56 -5.36 7.33
N MET A 48 4.61 -6.33 6.42
CA MET A 48 5.23 -6.17 5.08
C MET A 48 4.69 -4.99 4.27
N GLY A 49 3.40 -4.67 4.41
CA GLY A 49 2.80 -3.50 3.74
C GLY A 49 3.40 -2.18 4.21
N HIS A 50 3.65 -2.02 5.50
CA HIS A 50 4.33 -0.86 6.05
C HIS A 50 5.78 -0.78 5.57
N ALA A 51 6.51 -1.89 5.62
CA ALA A 51 7.89 -1.94 5.18
C ALA A 51 8.05 -1.59 3.69
N PHE A 52 7.13 -2.08 2.85
CA PHE A 52 7.05 -1.73 1.44
C PHE A 52 6.85 -0.22 1.23
N GLN A 53 5.82 0.33 1.84
CA GLN A 53 5.48 1.75 1.73
C GLN A 53 6.60 2.66 2.24
N GLN A 54 7.19 2.31 3.38
CA GLN A 54 8.29 3.08 3.98
C GLN A 54 9.56 3.00 3.13
N THR A 55 9.84 1.86 2.50
CA THR A 55 10.96 1.73 1.56
C THR A 55 10.79 2.64 0.35
N VAL A 56 9.58 2.72 -0.21
CA VAL A 56 9.28 3.64 -1.33
C VAL A 56 9.51 5.10 -0.92
N MET A 57 9.00 5.49 0.25
CA MET A 57 9.22 6.86 0.76
C MET A 57 10.69 7.15 1.03
N ASP A 58 11.42 6.20 1.61
CA ASP A 58 12.83 6.36 1.91
C ASP A 58 13.69 6.50 0.64
N MET A 59 13.38 5.74 -0.40
CA MET A 59 14.03 5.90 -1.70
C MET A 59 13.87 7.32 -2.26
N LEU A 60 12.68 7.88 -2.18
CA LEU A 60 12.41 9.26 -2.61
C LEU A 60 13.16 10.27 -1.75
N VAL A 61 13.13 10.12 -0.43
CA VAL A 61 13.81 11.00 0.53
C VAL A 61 15.33 11.01 0.27
N ARG A 62 15.96 9.83 0.15
CA ARG A 62 17.41 9.73 -0.13
C ARG A 62 17.78 10.30 -1.49
N TYR A 63 16.99 9.99 -2.51
CA TYR A 63 17.20 10.54 -3.86
C TYR A 63 17.15 12.06 -3.87
N GLN A 64 16.13 12.67 -3.28
CA GLN A 64 15.98 14.12 -3.26
C GLN A 64 17.05 14.81 -2.37
N ARG A 65 17.47 14.16 -1.28
CA ARG A 65 18.58 14.66 -0.46
C ARG A 65 19.88 14.71 -1.26
N MET A 66 20.19 13.67 -2.03
CA MET A 66 21.35 13.64 -2.92
C MET A 66 21.23 14.66 -4.06
N ARG A 67 20.02 15.06 -4.45
CA ARG A 67 19.79 16.18 -5.39
C ARG A 67 19.93 17.56 -4.76
N GLY A 68 20.26 17.64 -3.48
CA GLY A 68 20.47 18.90 -2.78
C GLY A 68 19.21 19.60 -2.30
N MET A 69 18.06 18.88 -2.25
CA MET A 69 16.84 19.42 -1.68
C MET A 69 16.93 19.52 -0.17
N ASN A 70 16.25 20.52 0.40
CA ASN A 70 16.03 20.61 1.85
C ASN A 70 14.93 19.62 2.24
N THR A 71 15.35 18.42 2.64
CA THR A 71 14.47 17.25 2.72
C THR A 71 14.02 16.97 4.15
N LEU A 72 12.72 16.94 4.38
CA LEU A 72 12.08 16.48 5.62
C LEU A 72 11.24 15.22 5.36
N TRP A 73 11.53 14.15 6.04
CA TRP A 73 10.60 13.06 6.20
C TRP A 73 9.95 13.16 7.58
N GLN A 74 8.70 13.66 7.62
CA GLN A 74 7.95 13.83 8.85
C GLN A 74 7.36 12.49 9.28
N VAL A 75 7.75 12.05 10.46
CA VAL A 75 7.38 10.76 11.04
C VAL A 75 6.60 10.91 12.34
N GLY A 76 5.99 9.82 12.74
CA GLY A 76 5.25 9.70 13.99
C GLY A 76 4.33 8.50 13.98
N THR A 77 3.48 8.41 15.00
CA THR A 77 2.53 7.30 15.20
C THR A 77 1.12 7.82 15.47
N ASP A 78 0.14 6.98 15.16
CA ASP A 78 -1.28 7.27 15.39
C ASP A 78 -1.79 6.52 16.63
N HIS A 79 -2.60 7.21 17.45
CA HIS A 79 -3.21 6.64 18.65
C HIS A 79 -4.24 5.55 18.34
N ALA A 80 -4.83 5.54 17.13
CA ALA A 80 -5.72 4.50 16.63
C ALA A 80 -6.86 4.12 17.61
N GLY A 81 -7.71 5.07 17.94
CA GLY A 81 -8.70 5.01 19.03
C GLY A 81 -9.34 3.64 19.26
N ILE A 82 -10.20 3.18 18.34
CA ILE A 82 -10.91 1.89 18.48
C ILE A 82 -9.92 0.71 18.56
N ALA A 83 -8.93 0.68 17.67
CA ALA A 83 -8.04 -0.48 17.55
C ALA A 83 -7.14 -0.65 18.77
N THR A 84 -6.56 0.43 19.27
CA THR A 84 -5.69 0.41 20.46
C THR A 84 -6.48 0.13 21.73
N GLN A 85 -7.65 0.76 21.90
CA GLN A 85 -8.53 0.47 23.01
C GLN A 85 -8.91 -1.01 23.05
N LYS A 86 -9.29 -1.59 21.91
CA LYS A 86 -9.67 -3.00 21.82
C LYS A 86 -8.54 -3.95 22.23
N ILE A 87 -7.30 -3.62 21.91
CA ILE A 87 -6.14 -4.43 22.34
C ILE A 87 -6.04 -4.45 23.87
N VAL A 88 -6.15 -3.29 24.51
CA VAL A 88 -6.05 -3.19 25.98
C VAL A 88 -7.26 -3.83 26.66
N GLU A 89 -8.48 -3.70 26.10
CA GLU A 89 -9.67 -4.40 26.57
C GLU A 89 -9.50 -5.93 26.49
N ASN A 90 -8.90 -6.45 25.42
CA ASN A 90 -8.60 -7.87 25.30
C ASN A 90 -7.56 -8.34 26.33
N GLN A 91 -6.57 -7.48 26.66
CA GLN A 91 -5.63 -7.79 27.76
C GLN A 91 -6.35 -7.85 29.12
N LEU A 92 -7.26 -6.91 29.37
CA LEU A 92 -8.08 -6.90 30.59
C LEU A 92 -8.99 -8.13 30.66
N ALA A 93 -9.62 -8.51 29.55
CA ALA A 93 -10.46 -9.70 29.49
C ALA A 93 -9.68 -10.99 29.81
N ALA A 94 -8.38 -11.06 29.45
CA ALA A 94 -7.50 -12.16 29.86
C ALA A 94 -7.17 -12.16 31.37
N GLU A 95 -7.43 -11.04 32.07
CA GLU A 95 -7.35 -10.89 33.52
C GLU A 95 -8.73 -10.98 34.20
N ASP A 96 -9.77 -11.37 33.47
CA ASP A 96 -11.19 -11.36 33.91
C ASP A 96 -11.67 -9.97 34.39
N LYS A 97 -11.22 -8.92 33.71
CA LYS A 97 -11.58 -7.52 33.99
C LYS A 97 -12.12 -6.81 32.75
N THR A 98 -12.88 -5.77 33.01
CA THR A 98 -13.37 -4.83 32.00
C THR A 98 -12.79 -3.44 32.25
N ARG A 99 -12.90 -2.53 31.28
CA ARG A 99 -12.53 -1.11 31.48
C ARG A 99 -13.34 -0.44 32.60
N HIS A 100 -14.59 -0.88 32.78
CA HIS A 100 -15.48 -0.32 33.82
C HIS A 100 -15.01 -0.67 35.23
N ASP A 101 -14.36 -1.83 35.41
CA ASP A 101 -13.78 -2.23 36.71
C ASP A 101 -12.59 -1.35 37.11
N LEU A 102 -11.87 -0.81 36.10
CA LEU A 102 -10.75 0.11 36.35
C LEU A 102 -11.20 1.57 36.54
N GLY A 103 -12.26 1.98 35.83
CA GLY A 103 -12.59 3.38 35.66
C GLY A 103 -11.76 4.05 34.55
N ARG A 104 -12.25 5.22 34.06
CA ARG A 104 -11.70 5.89 32.89
C ARG A 104 -10.21 6.23 33.02
N ASP A 105 -9.82 6.89 34.11
CA ASP A 105 -8.45 7.40 34.27
C ASP A 105 -7.42 6.27 34.32
N ALA A 106 -7.66 5.24 35.12
CA ALA A 106 -6.76 4.09 35.22
C ALA A 106 -6.70 3.26 33.93
N PHE A 107 -7.81 3.17 33.21
CA PHE A 107 -7.84 2.53 31.89
C PHE A 107 -7.00 3.31 30.87
N VAL A 108 -7.19 4.62 30.77
CA VAL A 108 -6.42 5.48 29.86
C VAL A 108 -4.93 5.45 30.18
N GLU A 109 -4.54 5.46 31.47
CA GLU A 109 -3.14 5.29 31.90
C GLU A 109 -2.55 3.95 31.39
N ARG A 110 -3.33 2.86 31.44
CA ARG A 110 -2.89 1.58 30.93
C ARG A 110 -2.71 1.60 29.39
N VAL A 111 -3.56 2.32 28.67
CA VAL A 111 -3.41 2.50 27.23
C VAL A 111 -2.16 3.31 26.89
N TRP A 112 -1.82 4.34 27.70
CA TRP A 112 -0.56 5.08 27.52
C TRP A 112 0.67 4.17 27.68
N LYS A 113 0.70 3.28 28.66
CA LYS A 113 1.79 2.29 28.80
C LYS A 113 1.91 1.38 27.59
N TRP A 114 0.80 0.88 27.09
CA TRP A 114 0.77 0.10 25.83
C TRP A 114 1.32 0.92 24.65
N LYS A 115 0.95 2.18 24.52
CA LYS A 115 1.45 3.09 23.46
C LYS A 115 2.97 3.22 23.51
N GLU A 116 3.56 3.36 24.67
CA GLU A 116 5.03 3.47 24.82
C GLU A 116 5.73 2.20 24.33
N GLU A 117 5.25 1.03 24.72
CA GLU A 117 5.81 -0.26 24.30
C GLU A 117 5.65 -0.47 22.79
N SER A 118 4.46 -0.26 22.25
CA SER A 118 4.14 -0.45 20.83
C SER A 118 4.87 0.57 19.96
N GLY A 119 4.89 1.83 20.36
CA GLY A 119 5.56 2.91 19.64
C GLY A 119 7.07 2.67 19.52
N SER A 120 7.72 2.29 20.61
CA SER A 120 9.15 1.96 20.61
C SER A 120 9.47 0.78 19.69
N THR A 121 8.61 -0.23 19.63
CA THR A 121 8.76 -1.37 18.73
C THR A 121 8.67 -0.93 17.26
N ILE A 122 7.66 -0.13 16.94
CA ILE A 122 7.42 0.38 15.58
C ILE A 122 8.60 1.22 15.09
N THR A 123 9.06 2.18 15.89
CA THR A 123 10.17 3.06 15.49
C THR A 123 11.49 2.31 15.36
N ASN A 124 11.70 1.27 16.19
CA ASN A 124 12.86 0.39 16.03
C ASN A 124 12.77 -0.43 14.72
N GLN A 125 11.60 -0.97 14.38
CA GLN A 125 11.41 -1.66 13.10
C GLN A 125 11.68 -0.72 11.91
N MET A 126 11.25 0.54 11.97
CA MET A 126 11.53 1.55 10.93
C MET A 126 13.02 1.79 10.77
N ARG A 127 13.76 1.93 11.89
CA ARG A 127 15.23 2.06 11.87
C ARG A 127 15.90 0.85 11.21
N ARG A 128 15.45 -0.34 11.54
CA ARG A 128 15.97 -1.59 10.98
C ARG A 128 15.69 -1.74 9.48
N ILE A 129 14.58 -1.20 8.98
CA ILE A 129 14.28 -1.12 7.54
C ILE A 129 15.15 -0.05 6.83
N GLY A 130 15.83 0.79 7.59
CA GLY A 130 16.76 1.80 7.07
C GLY A 130 16.11 3.15 6.81
N ALA A 131 14.98 3.46 7.46
CA ALA A 131 14.26 4.71 7.27
C ALA A 131 15.10 5.95 7.65
N ALA A 132 15.40 6.81 6.67
CA ALA A 132 16.17 8.04 6.84
C ALA A 132 15.29 9.21 7.33
N ALA A 133 14.58 8.98 8.43
CA ALA A 133 13.64 9.90 9.04
C ALA A 133 14.29 10.79 10.10
N ASP A 134 13.80 12.02 10.20
CA ASP A 134 14.24 12.93 11.28
C ASP A 134 13.53 12.58 12.60
N TRP A 135 14.13 11.69 13.39
CA TRP A 135 13.58 11.22 14.64
C TRP A 135 13.47 12.30 15.72
N SER A 136 14.23 13.39 15.61
CA SER A 136 14.10 14.52 16.53
C SER A 136 12.76 15.25 16.39
N ARG A 137 12.06 15.02 15.29
CA ARG A 137 10.75 15.59 14.98
C ARG A 137 9.61 14.56 15.01
N GLU A 138 9.84 13.42 15.65
CA GLU A 138 8.81 12.39 15.81
C GLU A 138 7.59 12.97 16.53
N ARG A 139 6.39 12.70 15.98
CA ARG A 139 5.11 13.18 16.55
C ARG A 139 4.20 12.01 16.90
N PHE A 140 3.28 12.27 17.79
CA PHE A 140 2.19 11.36 18.13
C PHE A 140 0.86 12.10 18.01
N THR A 141 -0.15 11.48 17.40
CA THR A 141 -1.44 12.17 17.14
C THR A 141 -2.16 12.68 18.39
N MET A 142 -1.74 12.25 19.60
CA MET A 142 -2.22 12.77 20.89
C MET A 142 -1.15 13.51 21.70
N ASP A 143 -0.03 13.91 21.10
CA ASP A 143 0.89 14.84 21.80
C ASP A 143 0.22 16.20 22.02
N GLU A 144 0.77 16.99 22.94
CA GLU A 144 0.12 18.25 23.34
C GLU A 144 -0.07 19.24 22.18
N GLY A 145 0.91 19.33 21.27
CA GLY A 145 0.82 20.23 20.10
C GLY A 145 -0.28 19.80 19.14
N LEU A 146 -0.39 18.50 18.84
CA LEU A 146 -1.45 17.98 18.00
C LEU A 146 -2.81 18.02 18.71
N SER A 147 -2.85 17.77 20.01
CA SER A 147 -4.08 17.89 20.81
C SER A 147 -4.61 19.33 20.83
N ALA A 148 -3.72 20.32 20.91
CA ALA A 148 -4.09 21.73 20.76
C ALA A 148 -4.67 22.04 19.37
N ALA A 149 -4.07 21.49 18.30
CA ALA A 149 -4.59 21.64 16.94
C ALA A 149 -5.98 21.01 16.79
N VAL A 150 -6.20 19.83 17.36
CA VAL A 150 -7.51 19.14 17.35
C VAL A 150 -8.58 19.98 18.06
N ARG A 151 -8.28 20.47 19.27
CA ARG A 151 -9.23 21.33 20.00
C ARG A 151 -9.57 22.59 19.20
N LYS A 152 -8.56 23.25 18.65
CA LYS A 152 -8.77 24.46 17.85
C LYS A 152 -9.64 24.20 16.60
N VAL A 153 -9.37 23.14 15.87
CA VAL A 153 -10.15 22.78 14.67
C VAL A 153 -11.60 22.50 15.04
N PHE A 154 -11.86 21.74 16.10
CA PHE A 154 -13.20 21.47 16.57
C PHE A 154 -13.95 22.76 16.95
N ILE A 155 -13.30 23.61 17.76
CA ILE A 155 -13.88 24.88 18.23
C ILE A 155 -14.18 25.81 17.06
N ASP A 156 -13.24 25.98 16.13
CA ASP A 156 -13.39 26.89 15.00
C ASP A 156 -14.50 26.42 14.04
N TRP A 157 -14.56 25.13 13.73
CA TRP A 157 -15.64 24.57 12.90
C TRP A 157 -17.00 24.63 13.62
N TYR A 158 -17.06 24.43 14.93
CA TYR A 158 -18.28 24.58 15.70
C TYR A 158 -18.77 26.04 15.68
N ARG A 159 -17.90 27.01 15.92
CA ARG A 159 -18.23 28.45 15.85
C ARG A 159 -18.62 28.89 14.44
N ALA A 160 -18.03 28.27 13.43
CA ALA A 160 -18.44 28.49 12.04
C ALA A 160 -19.78 27.82 11.69
N GLY A 161 -20.37 27.01 12.58
CA GLY A 161 -21.62 26.29 12.35
C GLY A 161 -21.46 25.03 11.48
N LEU A 162 -20.21 24.58 11.29
CA LEU A 162 -19.88 23.42 10.45
C LEU A 162 -19.78 22.11 11.25
N ILE A 163 -19.72 22.21 12.58
CA ILE A 163 -19.90 21.08 13.49
C ILE A 163 -21.22 21.24 14.23
N TYR A 164 -22.00 20.18 14.31
CA TYR A 164 -23.26 20.14 15.02
C TYR A 164 -23.45 18.80 15.73
N ARG A 165 -24.31 18.80 16.78
CA ARG A 165 -24.79 17.60 17.44
C ARG A 165 -26.20 17.28 16.97
N GLY A 166 -26.48 16.04 16.61
CA GLY A 166 -27.79 15.65 16.12
C GLY A 166 -28.09 14.17 16.30
N ASN A 167 -29.38 13.86 16.40
CA ASN A 167 -29.90 12.50 16.42
C ASN A 167 -30.06 12.02 14.99
N ARG A 168 -29.21 11.11 14.54
CA ARG A 168 -29.19 10.55 13.18
C ARG A 168 -28.95 9.06 13.19
N LEU A 169 -29.35 8.41 12.10
CA LEU A 169 -29.04 7.01 11.89
C LEU A 169 -27.56 6.83 11.59
N VAL A 170 -26.86 5.97 12.36
CA VAL A 170 -25.44 5.66 12.20
C VAL A 170 -25.21 4.18 12.14
N ASN A 171 -24.07 3.73 11.61
CA ASN A 171 -23.61 2.37 11.74
C ASN A 171 -23.12 2.15 13.18
N TRP A 172 -23.79 1.28 13.89
CA TRP A 172 -23.49 0.97 15.28
C TRP A 172 -22.88 -0.43 15.41
N ASP A 173 -21.76 -0.53 16.07
CA ASP A 173 -21.16 -1.80 16.44
C ASP A 173 -21.63 -2.20 17.84
N PRO A 174 -22.53 -3.19 17.96
CA PRO A 174 -23.14 -3.56 19.25
C PRO A 174 -22.19 -4.29 20.19
N VAL A 175 -21.04 -4.80 19.70
CA VAL A 175 -20.01 -5.48 20.49
C VAL A 175 -19.03 -4.46 21.08
N LEU A 176 -18.64 -3.47 20.28
CA LEU A 176 -17.75 -2.38 20.73
C LEU A 176 -18.51 -1.27 21.48
N GLY A 177 -19.83 -1.18 21.28
CA GLY A 177 -20.68 -0.16 21.89
C GLY A 177 -20.35 1.24 21.38
N THR A 178 -20.07 1.40 20.09
CA THR A 178 -19.71 2.68 19.48
C THR A 178 -20.19 2.79 18.03
N ALA A 179 -20.40 4.03 17.58
CA ALA A 179 -20.55 4.32 16.17
C ALA A 179 -19.27 4.00 15.41
N VAL A 180 -19.38 3.49 14.18
CA VAL A 180 -18.28 3.23 13.25
C VAL A 180 -18.56 3.96 11.93
N SER A 181 -17.50 4.31 11.21
CA SER A 181 -17.62 4.94 9.89
C SER A 181 -18.19 3.97 8.86
N ASP A 182 -18.95 4.47 7.87
CA ASP A 182 -19.46 3.68 6.74
C ASP A 182 -18.35 2.92 6.01
N LEU A 183 -17.17 3.51 5.95
CA LEU A 183 -15.98 2.93 5.32
C LEU A 183 -15.34 1.80 6.16
N GLU A 184 -15.69 1.67 7.44
CA GLU A 184 -15.25 0.59 8.34
C GLU A 184 -16.23 -0.59 8.37
N VAL A 185 -17.22 -0.59 7.48
CA VAL A 185 -18.21 -1.65 7.32
C VAL A 185 -17.93 -2.44 6.06
N ASN A 186 -17.70 -3.75 6.22
CA ASN A 186 -17.55 -4.68 5.11
C ASN A 186 -18.89 -5.36 4.82
N ASN A 187 -19.30 -5.41 3.56
CA ASN A 187 -20.41 -6.25 3.16
C ASN A 187 -19.91 -7.67 2.89
N VAL A 188 -20.39 -8.63 3.67
CA VAL A 188 -20.01 -10.04 3.59
C VAL A 188 -21.19 -10.85 3.10
N GLU A 189 -21.00 -11.60 2.01
CA GLU A 189 -22.04 -12.51 1.53
C GLU A 189 -22.25 -13.64 2.54
N ARG A 190 -23.50 -13.81 2.97
CA ARG A 190 -23.94 -14.91 3.85
C ARG A 190 -25.20 -15.56 3.30
N ASP A 191 -25.33 -16.85 3.52
CA ASP A 191 -26.58 -17.56 3.27
C ASP A 191 -27.61 -17.15 4.32
N GLY A 192 -28.81 -16.82 3.86
CA GLY A 192 -29.91 -16.38 4.68
C GLY A 192 -31.25 -16.70 4.02
N HIS A 193 -32.26 -15.96 4.41
CA HIS A 193 -33.62 -16.15 3.89
C HIS A 193 -34.28 -14.81 3.59
N MET A 194 -35.23 -14.85 2.67
CA MET A 194 -36.21 -13.80 2.40
C MET A 194 -37.56 -14.30 2.89
N TRP A 195 -38.18 -13.55 3.79
CA TRP A 195 -39.51 -13.86 4.34
C TRP A 195 -40.55 -12.94 3.72
N SER A 196 -41.59 -13.52 3.11
CA SER A 196 -42.74 -12.80 2.58
C SER A 196 -43.84 -12.79 3.61
N ILE A 197 -44.23 -11.61 4.07
CA ILE A 197 -45.19 -11.42 5.17
C ILE A 197 -46.41 -10.66 4.67
N ARG A 198 -47.60 -11.11 5.05
CA ARG A 198 -48.87 -10.53 4.68
C ARG A 198 -49.31 -9.46 5.70
N TYR A 199 -49.58 -8.27 5.22
CA TYR A 199 -50.13 -7.15 5.98
C TYR A 199 -51.55 -6.92 5.50
N MET A 200 -52.55 -7.11 6.39
CA MET A 200 -53.95 -6.94 6.09
C MET A 200 -54.36 -5.49 6.18
N THR A 201 -55.25 -5.03 5.32
CA THR A 201 -55.92 -3.73 5.50
C THR A 201 -56.68 -3.68 6.83
N SER A 202 -56.83 -2.50 7.43
CA SER A 202 -57.47 -2.36 8.75
C SER A 202 -58.89 -2.89 8.78
N ASP A 203 -59.63 -2.86 7.65
CA ASP A 203 -60.95 -3.46 7.46
C ASP A 203 -60.92 -4.98 7.19
N GLY A 204 -59.73 -5.54 6.97
CA GLY A 204 -59.54 -6.96 6.69
C GLY A 204 -59.97 -7.41 5.28
N ALA A 205 -60.33 -6.47 4.38
CA ALA A 205 -60.84 -6.78 3.06
C ALA A 205 -59.76 -7.16 2.05
N GLU A 206 -58.57 -6.55 2.17
CA GLU A 206 -57.43 -6.71 1.25
C GLU A 206 -56.11 -6.93 2.00
N SER A 207 -55.03 -7.22 1.30
CA SER A 207 -53.72 -7.38 1.89
C SER A 207 -52.64 -7.01 0.91
N VAL A 208 -51.48 -6.59 1.44
CA VAL A 208 -50.22 -6.48 0.71
C VAL A 208 -49.21 -7.49 1.25
N VAL A 209 -48.28 -7.90 0.43
CA VAL A 209 -47.18 -8.80 0.86
C VAL A 209 -45.88 -8.04 0.78
N VAL A 210 -45.15 -7.96 1.89
CA VAL A 210 -43.80 -7.42 1.95
C VAL A 210 -42.78 -8.54 2.07
N ALA A 211 -41.64 -8.39 1.41
CA ALA A 211 -40.52 -9.32 1.52
C ALA A 211 -39.37 -8.67 2.28
N THR A 212 -38.86 -9.35 3.29
CA THR A 212 -37.76 -8.83 4.12
C THR A 212 -36.75 -9.91 4.48
N THR A 213 -35.50 -9.48 4.63
CA THR A 213 -34.42 -10.31 5.18
C THR A 213 -34.26 -10.13 6.69
N ARG A 214 -35.00 -9.17 7.28
CA ARG A 214 -34.95 -8.80 8.70
C ARG A 214 -36.34 -8.71 9.32
N PRO A 215 -37.03 -9.85 9.50
CA PRO A 215 -38.41 -9.87 10.04
C PRO A 215 -38.51 -9.27 11.45
N GLU A 216 -37.44 -9.31 12.27
CA GLU A 216 -37.40 -8.73 13.61
C GLU A 216 -37.64 -7.20 13.59
N THR A 217 -37.16 -6.49 12.55
CA THR A 217 -37.33 -5.03 12.47
C THR A 217 -38.75 -4.61 12.12
N MET A 218 -39.64 -5.56 11.72
CA MET A 218 -41.05 -5.32 11.47
C MET A 218 -41.75 -4.62 12.66
N LEU A 219 -41.34 -4.93 13.87
CA LEU A 219 -41.89 -4.27 15.07
C LEU A 219 -41.68 -2.74 15.09
N GLY A 220 -40.74 -2.24 14.30
CA GLY A 220 -40.45 -0.81 14.13
C GLY A 220 -41.05 -0.19 12.85
N ASP A 221 -41.84 -0.93 12.07
CA ASP A 221 -42.42 -0.41 10.82
C ASP A 221 -43.39 0.74 11.11
N VAL A 222 -43.32 1.77 10.25
CA VAL A 222 -44.17 2.97 10.36
C VAL A 222 -45.01 3.20 9.11
N ALA A 223 -44.71 2.53 8.01
CA ALA A 223 -45.48 2.57 6.76
C ALA A 223 -45.15 1.34 5.88
N VAL A 224 -45.94 1.12 4.85
CA VAL A 224 -45.59 0.32 3.68
C VAL A 224 -45.56 1.26 2.47
N ALA A 225 -44.49 1.26 1.71
CA ALA A 225 -44.35 2.04 0.50
C ALA A 225 -44.64 1.21 -0.75
N VAL A 226 -45.27 1.84 -1.74
CA VAL A 226 -45.50 1.30 -3.08
C VAL A 226 -45.07 2.34 -4.13
N HIS A 227 -44.75 1.91 -5.33
CA HIS A 227 -44.41 2.85 -6.39
C HIS A 227 -45.68 3.63 -6.82
N PRO A 228 -45.60 4.96 -7.03
CA PRO A 228 -46.80 5.76 -7.36
C PRO A 228 -47.50 5.33 -8.66
N GLU A 229 -46.76 4.75 -9.60
CA GLU A 229 -47.31 4.24 -10.88
C GLU A 229 -47.67 2.75 -10.84
N ASP A 230 -47.64 2.11 -9.67
CA ASP A 230 -48.01 0.69 -9.56
C ASP A 230 -49.55 0.55 -9.44
N GLU A 231 -50.19 0.22 -10.55
CA GLU A 231 -51.66 0.07 -10.63
C GLU A 231 -52.20 -0.98 -9.67
N ARG A 232 -51.40 -1.97 -9.27
CA ARG A 232 -51.78 -3.03 -8.32
C ARG A 232 -52.14 -2.46 -6.96
N TYR A 233 -51.49 -1.41 -6.54
CA TYR A 233 -51.57 -0.86 -5.17
C TYR A 233 -51.98 0.60 -5.10
N ALA A 234 -52.19 1.28 -6.23
CA ALA A 234 -52.55 2.70 -6.28
C ALA A 234 -53.79 3.01 -5.45
N HIS A 235 -54.76 2.12 -5.42
CA HIS A 235 -56.01 2.25 -4.67
C HIS A 235 -55.83 2.07 -3.14
N LEU A 236 -54.71 1.57 -2.69
CA LEU A 236 -54.39 1.38 -1.27
C LEU A 236 -53.64 2.59 -0.68
N VAL A 237 -53.09 3.48 -1.50
CA VAL A 237 -52.35 4.63 -1.02
C VAL A 237 -53.26 5.51 -0.14
N GLY A 238 -52.76 5.81 1.07
CA GLY A 238 -53.53 6.56 2.09
C GLY A 238 -54.43 5.68 2.97
N ARG A 239 -54.60 4.39 2.66
CA ARG A 239 -55.30 3.44 3.57
C ARG A 239 -54.32 2.96 4.63
N THR A 240 -54.85 2.34 5.69
CA THR A 240 -54.06 1.75 6.78
C THR A 240 -54.03 0.24 6.71
N LEU A 241 -52.91 -0.32 7.12
CA LEU A 241 -52.62 -1.75 7.26
C LEU A 241 -52.41 -2.08 8.73
N LYS A 242 -52.91 -3.25 9.17
CA LYS A 242 -52.58 -3.82 10.49
C LYS A 242 -51.17 -4.35 10.46
N LEU A 243 -50.30 -3.82 11.35
CA LEU A 243 -48.97 -4.33 11.48
C LEU A 243 -49.02 -5.72 12.13
N PRO A 244 -48.51 -6.76 11.47
CA PRO A 244 -48.54 -8.13 12.00
C PRO A 244 -48.03 -8.25 13.44
N LEU A 245 -48.67 -9.11 14.23
CA LEU A 245 -48.29 -9.42 15.62
C LEU A 245 -48.36 -8.23 16.61
N THR A 246 -48.98 -7.11 16.18
CA THR A 246 -49.17 -5.91 17.01
C THR A 246 -50.60 -5.36 16.88
N ASP A 247 -50.97 -4.41 17.75
CA ASP A 247 -52.25 -3.68 17.67
C ASP A 247 -52.12 -2.36 16.88
N ARG A 248 -51.01 -2.15 16.17
CA ARG A 248 -50.71 -0.90 15.43
C ARG A 248 -51.27 -0.93 14.01
N GLU A 249 -51.73 0.20 13.56
CA GLU A 249 -52.03 0.46 12.16
C GLU A 249 -50.97 1.41 11.54
N ILE A 250 -50.57 1.12 10.31
CA ILE A 250 -49.59 1.90 9.57
C ILE A 250 -50.12 2.25 8.17
N PRO A 251 -49.81 3.45 7.62
CA PRO A 251 -50.30 3.88 6.33
C PRO A 251 -49.57 3.19 5.16
N VAL A 252 -50.26 3.09 4.03
CA VAL A 252 -49.64 2.86 2.72
C VAL A 252 -49.29 4.21 2.13
N ILE A 253 -48.01 4.37 1.75
CA ILE A 253 -47.49 5.59 1.12
C ILE A 253 -46.99 5.31 -0.31
N ALA A 254 -46.93 6.35 -1.13
CA ALA A 254 -46.33 6.26 -2.47
C ALA A 254 -44.94 6.90 -2.47
N ASP A 255 -43.92 6.18 -2.95
CA ASP A 255 -42.56 6.68 -3.05
C ASP A 255 -41.86 6.07 -4.26
N ASP A 256 -41.17 6.91 -5.06
CA ASP A 256 -40.45 6.52 -6.28
C ASP A 256 -39.26 5.62 -6.01
N TYR A 257 -38.80 5.49 -4.76
CA TYR A 257 -37.76 4.55 -4.36
C TYR A 257 -38.16 3.08 -4.59
N VAL A 258 -39.45 2.78 -4.54
CA VAL A 258 -39.92 1.40 -4.68
C VAL A 258 -39.82 0.95 -6.14
N ASP A 259 -39.09 -0.15 -6.36
CA ASP A 259 -39.08 -0.81 -7.67
C ASP A 259 -40.34 -1.71 -7.81
N LYS A 260 -41.26 -1.29 -8.68
CA LYS A 260 -42.52 -2.03 -8.92
C LYS A 260 -42.36 -3.42 -9.55
N ASP A 261 -41.22 -3.64 -10.20
CA ASP A 261 -40.88 -4.87 -10.90
C ASP A 261 -40.03 -5.83 -10.06
N PHE A 262 -39.57 -5.37 -8.89
CA PHE A 262 -38.78 -6.18 -7.98
C PHE A 262 -39.61 -6.75 -6.81
N GLY A 263 -39.50 -8.08 -6.60
CA GLY A 263 -40.18 -8.76 -5.49
C GLY A 263 -41.69 -8.64 -5.53
N THR A 264 -42.27 -8.11 -4.47
CA THR A 264 -43.72 -7.90 -4.36
C THR A 264 -44.22 -6.53 -4.85
N GLY A 265 -43.29 -5.59 -5.09
CA GLY A 265 -43.59 -4.17 -5.36
C GLY A 265 -44.02 -3.39 -4.11
N CYS A 266 -43.94 -4.01 -2.93
CA CYS A 266 -44.24 -3.37 -1.64
C CYS A 266 -43.03 -3.44 -0.72
N VAL A 267 -42.67 -2.32 -0.09
CA VAL A 267 -41.54 -2.23 0.82
C VAL A 267 -42.01 -1.76 2.20
N LYS A 268 -41.66 -2.49 3.24
CA LYS A 268 -41.87 -2.03 4.63
C LYS A 268 -40.90 -0.88 4.94
N ILE A 269 -41.37 0.10 5.67
CA ILE A 269 -40.57 1.28 6.02
C ILE A 269 -40.28 1.30 7.51
N THR A 270 -38.98 1.11 7.85
CA THR A 270 -38.46 1.03 9.22
C THR A 270 -37.36 2.06 9.44
N PRO A 271 -37.66 3.36 9.56
CA PRO A 271 -36.66 4.43 9.52
C PRO A 271 -35.61 4.39 10.62
N ALA A 272 -35.87 3.70 11.73
CA ALA A 272 -34.88 3.58 12.81
C ALA A 272 -33.81 2.49 12.57
N HIS A 273 -33.97 1.62 11.54
CA HIS A 273 -33.14 0.41 11.37
C HIS A 273 -32.70 0.14 9.93
N ASP A 274 -32.95 1.08 9.01
CA ASP A 274 -32.48 1.04 7.63
C ASP A 274 -32.23 2.47 7.10
N PHE A 275 -31.12 2.67 6.41
CA PHE A 275 -30.74 4.02 5.90
C PHE A 275 -31.66 4.51 4.78
N ASN A 276 -32.12 3.62 3.89
CA ASN A 276 -33.03 4.01 2.82
C ASN A 276 -34.41 4.36 3.40
N ASP A 277 -34.89 3.53 4.31
CA ASP A 277 -36.17 3.75 5.02
C ASP A 277 -36.12 5.05 5.85
N TYR A 278 -34.93 5.39 6.42
CA TYR A 278 -34.72 6.65 7.12
C TYR A 278 -34.91 7.84 6.19
N ALA A 279 -34.35 7.81 4.99
CA ALA A 279 -34.50 8.85 4.00
C ALA A 279 -35.98 8.98 3.53
N ILE A 280 -36.66 7.84 3.32
CA ILE A 280 -38.11 7.82 3.00
C ILE A 280 -38.91 8.40 4.17
N GLY A 281 -38.60 7.99 5.38
CA GLY A 281 -39.22 8.51 6.59
C GLY A 281 -39.13 10.03 6.72
N GLN A 282 -37.98 10.61 6.41
CA GLN A 282 -37.79 12.06 6.40
C GLN A 282 -38.65 12.75 5.32
N ARG A 283 -38.68 12.21 4.08
CA ARG A 283 -39.51 12.80 2.98
C ARG A 283 -40.99 12.80 3.32
N HIS A 284 -41.46 11.75 3.98
CA HIS A 284 -42.86 11.58 4.35
C HIS A 284 -43.18 12.01 5.78
N SER A 285 -42.23 12.65 6.50
CA SER A 285 -42.39 13.08 7.89
C SER A 285 -42.87 11.97 8.84
N LEU A 286 -42.42 10.73 8.60
CA LEU A 286 -42.73 9.57 9.43
C LEU A 286 -41.86 9.55 10.68
N LYS A 287 -42.44 9.42 11.86
CA LYS A 287 -41.67 9.35 13.11
C LYS A 287 -41.04 7.97 13.25
N PRO A 288 -39.70 7.84 13.34
CA PRO A 288 -39.05 6.55 13.51
C PRO A 288 -39.38 5.92 14.87
N ILE A 289 -39.42 4.59 14.90
CA ILE A 289 -39.61 3.81 16.12
C ILE A 289 -38.38 2.94 16.32
N ASN A 290 -37.53 3.31 17.29
CA ASN A 290 -36.39 2.47 17.67
C ASN A 290 -36.88 1.27 18.51
N ILE A 291 -36.50 0.06 18.09
CA ILE A 291 -36.85 -1.17 18.82
C ILE A 291 -35.66 -1.86 19.48
N PHE A 292 -34.44 -1.39 19.23
CA PHE A 292 -33.22 -1.99 19.79
C PHE A 292 -32.55 -1.10 20.84
N ASN A 293 -31.91 -1.71 21.81
CA ASN A 293 -30.91 -1.08 22.64
C ASN A 293 -29.53 -1.15 21.98
N LEU A 294 -28.53 -0.52 22.60
CA LEU A 294 -27.18 -0.42 22.04
C LEU A 294 -26.44 -1.77 21.91
N HIS A 295 -26.95 -2.84 22.50
CA HIS A 295 -26.45 -4.21 22.35
C HIS A 295 -27.19 -5.00 21.27
N ALA A 296 -27.99 -4.33 20.44
CA ALA A 296 -28.85 -4.93 19.42
C ALA A 296 -29.82 -6.01 19.99
N ARG A 297 -30.34 -5.77 21.19
CA ARG A 297 -31.45 -6.54 21.81
C ARG A 297 -32.74 -5.74 21.69
N ILE A 298 -33.85 -6.41 21.54
CA ILE A 298 -35.14 -5.73 21.57
C ILE A 298 -35.28 -5.04 22.94
N LEU A 299 -35.78 -3.80 22.95
CA LEU A 299 -35.98 -3.04 24.19
C LEU A 299 -36.75 -3.87 25.23
N GLY A 300 -36.14 -4.03 26.42
CA GLY A 300 -36.71 -4.81 27.52
C GLY A 300 -37.38 -3.94 28.57
N GLY A 301 -36.90 -2.71 28.74
CA GLY A 301 -37.42 -1.74 29.70
C GLY A 301 -37.03 -0.31 29.39
N PRO A 302 -37.57 0.66 30.16
CA PRO A 302 -37.27 2.08 29.95
C PRO A 302 -35.78 2.44 30.13
N ASP A 303 -35.04 1.62 30.90
CA ASP A 303 -33.62 1.85 31.16
C ASP A 303 -32.73 1.43 29.99
N ASP A 304 -33.18 0.51 29.12
CA ASP A 304 -32.45 0.06 27.92
C ASP A 304 -32.18 1.19 26.91
N ALA A 305 -32.98 2.22 26.92
CA ALA A 305 -32.76 3.37 26.05
C ALA A 305 -31.85 4.46 26.66
N LYS A 306 -31.52 4.30 27.94
CA LYS A 306 -30.58 5.20 28.62
C LYS A 306 -29.10 4.76 28.45
N ASP A 307 -28.89 3.49 28.08
CA ASP A 307 -27.56 2.97 27.85
C ASP A 307 -26.95 3.55 26.57
N GLY A 308 -25.96 4.47 26.73
CA GLY A 308 -25.06 4.92 25.69
C GLY A 308 -25.35 6.25 25.01
N ALA A 309 -26.53 6.84 25.19
CA ALA A 309 -26.73 8.24 24.86
C ALA A 309 -26.57 9.08 26.14
N VAL A 310 -25.40 9.70 26.27
CA VAL A 310 -25.21 10.69 27.31
C VAL A 310 -26.21 11.81 27.08
N ALA A 311 -27.31 11.80 27.82
CA ALA A 311 -28.23 12.93 27.79
C ALA A 311 -27.47 14.19 28.22
N ALA A 312 -27.48 15.21 27.41
CA ALA A 312 -26.79 16.47 27.67
C ALA A 312 -27.36 17.16 28.93
N SER A 313 -28.60 16.79 29.29
CA SER A 313 -29.24 17.37 30.46
C SER A 313 -30.25 16.40 31.09
N PRO A 314 -30.69 16.66 32.36
CA PRO A 314 -31.81 15.97 32.97
C PRO A 314 -33.11 16.05 32.16
N MET A 315 -33.33 17.15 31.47
CA MET A 315 -34.52 17.34 30.61
C MET A 315 -34.41 16.45 29.37
N GLU A 316 -33.28 16.44 28.70
CA GLU A 316 -33.02 15.54 27.57
C GLU A 316 -33.10 14.07 28.00
N ALA A 317 -32.56 13.72 29.19
CA ALA A 317 -32.72 12.38 29.77
C ALA A 317 -34.17 11.99 30.00
N LEU A 318 -34.98 12.97 30.44
CA LEU A 318 -36.43 12.76 30.60
C LEU A 318 -37.10 12.58 29.24
N ASP A 319 -36.81 13.44 28.25
CA ASP A 319 -37.38 13.32 26.90
C ASP A 319 -37.00 12.00 26.23
N LYS A 320 -35.75 11.57 26.33
CA LYS A 320 -35.29 10.25 25.85
C LYS A 320 -35.97 9.11 26.61
N GLY A 321 -36.15 9.26 27.91
CA GLY A 321 -36.89 8.29 28.70
C GLY A 321 -38.35 8.17 28.26
N ILE A 322 -39.00 9.28 27.89
CA ILE A 322 -40.37 9.30 27.36
C ILE A 322 -40.41 8.66 25.95
N GLU A 323 -39.48 8.96 25.07
CA GLU A 323 -39.37 8.34 23.74
C GLU A 323 -39.12 6.82 23.83
N ALA A 324 -38.24 6.41 24.75
CA ALA A 324 -37.99 5.00 25.02
C ALA A 324 -39.23 4.28 25.55
N ALA A 325 -39.94 4.88 26.51
CA ALA A 325 -41.20 4.34 27.02
C ALA A 325 -42.26 4.26 25.91
N ASN A 326 -42.38 5.28 25.08
CA ASN A 326 -43.29 5.29 23.91
C ASN A 326 -42.91 4.19 22.91
N SER A 327 -41.64 3.94 22.65
CA SER A 327 -41.19 2.85 21.79
C SER A 327 -41.45 1.49 22.42
N LEU A 328 -41.10 1.33 23.70
CA LEU A 328 -41.35 0.12 24.46
C LEU A 328 -42.83 -0.29 24.46
N ASN A 329 -43.73 0.66 24.66
CA ASN A 329 -45.17 0.43 24.65
C ASN A 329 -45.71 -0.07 23.28
N LYS A 330 -44.98 0.13 22.21
CA LYS A 330 -45.30 -0.35 20.85
C LYS A 330 -44.78 -1.76 20.57
N ILE A 331 -43.92 -2.29 21.44
CA ILE A 331 -43.33 -3.63 21.31
C ILE A 331 -44.07 -4.61 22.18
N PRO A 332 -44.63 -5.72 21.61
CA PRO A 332 -45.26 -6.75 22.41
C PRO A 332 -44.34 -7.32 23.46
N GLU A 333 -44.83 -7.55 24.70
CA GLU A 333 -44.04 -8.03 25.84
C GLU A 333 -43.26 -9.31 25.54
N ARG A 334 -43.85 -10.17 24.72
CA ARG A 334 -43.29 -11.47 24.32
C ARG A 334 -41.89 -11.34 23.68
N TYR A 335 -41.53 -10.22 23.01
CA TYR A 335 -40.30 -10.03 22.29
C TYR A 335 -39.29 -9.18 23.06
N ARG A 336 -39.69 -8.52 24.15
CA ARG A 336 -38.88 -7.60 24.91
C ARG A 336 -37.63 -8.29 25.50
N GLY A 337 -36.48 -7.63 25.43
CA GLY A 337 -35.20 -8.08 25.99
C GLY A 337 -34.54 -9.25 25.22
N LEU A 338 -35.12 -9.76 24.14
CA LEU A 338 -34.53 -10.81 23.34
C LEU A 338 -33.40 -10.27 22.46
N ASP A 339 -32.37 -11.09 22.23
CA ASP A 339 -31.42 -10.86 21.15
C ASP A 339 -32.11 -10.78 19.80
N ARG A 340 -31.60 -9.92 18.88
CA ARG A 340 -32.21 -9.71 17.56
C ARG A 340 -32.45 -10.99 16.78
N TYR A 341 -31.55 -11.99 16.87
CA TYR A 341 -31.71 -13.27 16.15
C TYR A 341 -32.67 -14.25 16.86
N GLU A 342 -32.75 -14.19 18.18
CA GLU A 342 -33.75 -14.93 18.95
C GLU A 342 -35.13 -14.35 18.68
N ALA A 343 -35.27 -13.03 18.69
CA ALA A 343 -36.50 -12.35 18.32
C ALA A 343 -36.93 -12.67 16.90
N ARG A 344 -36.01 -12.71 15.93
CA ARG A 344 -36.26 -13.10 14.54
C ARG A 344 -36.89 -14.49 14.46
N LYS A 345 -36.31 -15.48 15.13
CA LYS A 345 -36.83 -16.86 15.13
C LYS A 345 -38.24 -16.94 15.70
N LEU A 346 -38.47 -16.24 16.81
CA LEU A 346 -39.77 -16.24 17.48
C LEU A 346 -40.83 -15.52 16.64
N ILE A 347 -40.50 -14.36 16.05
CA ILE A 347 -41.40 -13.60 15.17
C ILE A 347 -41.78 -14.41 13.94
N VAL A 348 -40.83 -15.10 13.31
CA VAL A 348 -41.13 -15.96 12.14
C VAL A 348 -42.07 -17.09 12.52
N ALA A 349 -41.87 -17.76 13.65
CA ALA A 349 -42.76 -18.80 14.13
C ALA A 349 -44.17 -18.24 14.43
N ASP A 350 -44.27 -17.09 15.09
CA ASP A 350 -45.57 -16.48 15.40
C ASP A 350 -46.32 -16.00 14.14
N LEU A 351 -45.59 -15.55 13.10
CA LEU A 351 -46.17 -15.21 11.79
C LEU A 351 -46.70 -16.46 11.06
N GLU A 352 -46.03 -17.58 11.18
CA GLU A 352 -46.47 -18.88 10.64
C GLU A 352 -47.74 -19.35 11.34
N ASP A 353 -47.73 -19.32 12.68
CA ASP A 353 -48.91 -19.71 13.50
C ASP A 353 -50.13 -18.81 13.24
N ALA A 354 -49.91 -17.52 12.98
CA ALA A 354 -50.96 -16.57 12.62
C ALA A 354 -51.43 -16.67 11.14
N GLY A 355 -50.78 -17.49 10.32
CA GLY A 355 -51.08 -17.61 8.88
C GLY A 355 -50.71 -16.37 8.07
N LEU A 356 -49.81 -15.54 8.58
CA LEU A 356 -49.31 -14.29 7.96
C LEU A 356 -47.99 -14.48 7.23
N LEU A 357 -47.29 -15.57 7.47
CA LEU A 357 -46.08 -15.93 6.70
C LEU A 357 -46.52 -16.60 5.37
N VAL A 358 -46.27 -15.91 4.27
CA VAL A 358 -46.67 -16.37 2.93
C VAL A 358 -45.66 -17.36 2.35
N GLU A 359 -44.36 -17.02 2.49
CA GLU A 359 -43.29 -17.83 1.92
C GLU A 359 -41.95 -17.54 2.62
N THR A 360 -41.08 -18.54 2.68
CA THR A 360 -39.66 -18.39 3.09
C THR A 360 -38.75 -18.95 1.98
N LYS A 361 -37.93 -18.11 1.38
CA LYS A 361 -36.96 -18.47 0.33
C LYS A 361 -35.54 -18.38 0.81
N PRO A 362 -34.66 -19.33 0.50
CA PRO A 362 -33.22 -19.14 0.64
C PRO A 362 -32.78 -17.92 -0.17
N HIS A 363 -31.97 -17.07 0.43
CA HIS A 363 -31.49 -15.85 -0.20
C HIS A 363 -30.10 -15.50 0.27
N LYS A 364 -29.23 -15.13 -0.67
CA LYS A 364 -27.89 -14.64 -0.34
C LYS A 364 -27.94 -13.18 0.06
N LEU A 365 -27.38 -12.87 1.23
CA LEU A 365 -27.42 -11.55 1.84
C LEU A 365 -26.06 -10.90 1.81
N GLN A 366 -26.00 -9.61 1.51
CA GLN A 366 -24.86 -8.77 1.81
C GLN A 366 -25.03 -8.22 3.23
N VAL A 367 -24.34 -8.84 4.18
CA VAL A 367 -24.47 -8.48 5.60
C VAL A 367 -23.39 -7.47 5.97
N PRO A 368 -23.74 -6.28 6.49
CA PRO A 368 -22.77 -5.29 6.94
C PRO A 368 -22.09 -5.78 8.22
N VAL A 369 -20.75 -5.88 8.19
CA VAL A 369 -19.94 -6.40 9.30
C VAL A 369 -18.85 -5.39 9.64
N SER A 370 -18.63 -5.13 10.92
CA SER A 370 -17.58 -4.26 11.41
C SER A 370 -16.20 -4.82 11.08
N GLN A 371 -15.31 -4.02 10.52
CA GLN A 371 -13.91 -4.39 10.28
C GLN A 371 -13.12 -4.58 11.59
N ARG A 372 -13.64 -4.08 12.71
CA ARG A 372 -12.92 -4.04 14.00
C ARG A 372 -13.32 -5.18 14.94
N SER A 373 -14.59 -5.59 14.92
CA SER A 373 -15.11 -6.61 15.82
C SER A 373 -15.60 -7.87 15.12
N ASP A 374 -15.74 -7.85 13.78
CA ASP A 374 -16.41 -8.85 12.97
C ASP A 374 -17.91 -9.02 13.32
N ALA A 375 -18.46 -8.13 14.15
CA ALA A 375 -19.88 -8.12 14.48
C ALA A 375 -20.74 -7.59 13.33
N VAL A 376 -21.96 -8.09 13.23
CA VAL A 376 -22.97 -7.54 12.32
C VAL A 376 -23.38 -6.17 12.83
N ILE A 377 -23.18 -5.15 12.00
CA ILE A 377 -23.56 -3.76 12.26
C ILE A 377 -25.08 -3.63 12.39
N GLU A 378 -25.52 -2.76 13.28
CA GLU A 378 -26.92 -2.37 13.42
C GLU A 378 -27.08 -0.88 13.07
N PRO A 379 -27.87 -0.52 12.05
CA PRO A 379 -28.29 0.87 11.87
C PRO A 379 -29.07 1.34 13.09
N MET A 380 -28.62 2.41 13.75
CA MET A 380 -29.19 2.86 15.03
C MET A 380 -29.26 4.37 15.12
N LEU A 381 -30.39 4.85 15.62
CA LEU A 381 -30.57 6.28 15.93
C LEU A 381 -29.85 6.61 17.22
N THR A 382 -28.86 7.49 17.13
CA THR A 382 -28.06 7.94 18.27
C THR A 382 -27.71 9.44 18.12
N ASP A 383 -27.49 10.10 19.26
CA ASP A 383 -26.99 11.47 19.27
C ASP A 383 -25.48 11.46 19.07
N GLN A 384 -25.05 12.04 17.96
CA GLN A 384 -23.65 12.07 17.57
C GLN A 384 -23.24 13.50 17.17
N TRP A 385 -21.92 13.74 17.16
CA TRP A 385 -21.34 14.92 16.57
C TRP A 385 -21.01 14.70 15.11
N PHE A 386 -21.32 15.68 14.27
CA PHE A 386 -21.11 15.62 12.83
C PHE A 386 -20.38 16.85 12.33
N VAL A 387 -19.55 16.66 11.30
CA VAL A 387 -19.10 17.73 10.41
C VAL A 387 -20.09 17.82 9.26
N ASP A 388 -20.68 18.98 9.05
CA ASP A 388 -21.48 19.28 7.86
C ASP A 388 -20.57 19.31 6.63
N LEU A 389 -20.86 18.48 5.64
CA LEU A 389 -20.15 18.37 4.36
C LEU A 389 -21.10 18.49 3.16
N THR A 390 -22.40 18.59 3.40
CA THR A 390 -23.44 18.44 2.38
C THR A 390 -24.27 19.68 2.13
N SER A 391 -24.44 20.57 3.12
CA SER A 391 -25.27 21.75 2.98
C SER A 391 -24.58 22.88 2.20
N ASP A 392 -25.31 23.53 1.28
CA ASP A 392 -24.79 24.70 0.54
C ASP A 392 -24.78 25.98 1.40
N VAL A 393 -25.86 26.17 2.16
CA VAL A 393 -26.06 27.36 2.99
C VAL A 393 -26.64 26.97 4.35
N GLN A 394 -26.12 27.55 5.41
CA GLN A 394 -26.62 27.39 6.77
C GLN A 394 -27.91 28.20 6.99
N LYS A 395 -28.65 27.89 8.05
CA LYS A 395 -29.90 28.59 8.40
C LYS A 395 -29.71 30.10 8.65
N ASP A 396 -28.51 30.51 9.06
CA ASP A 396 -28.14 31.91 9.29
C ASP A 396 -27.57 32.64 8.07
N GLY A 397 -27.53 31.95 6.91
CA GLY A 397 -27.05 32.51 5.64
C GLY A 397 -25.56 32.36 5.39
N ARG A 398 -24.76 31.80 6.35
CA ARG A 398 -23.34 31.47 6.13
C ARG A 398 -23.19 30.32 5.15
N PRO A 399 -22.02 30.18 4.50
CA PRO A 399 -21.75 29.00 3.67
C PRO A 399 -21.88 27.72 4.51
N GLY A 400 -22.57 26.72 3.95
CA GLY A 400 -22.66 25.40 4.53
C GLY A 400 -21.39 24.57 4.23
N GLY A 401 -21.31 23.36 4.76
CA GLY A 401 -20.14 22.51 4.68
C GLY A 401 -19.74 22.11 3.27
N ARG A 402 -20.71 21.95 2.35
CA ARG A 402 -20.40 21.69 0.95
C ARG A 402 -19.58 22.83 0.34
N LYS A 403 -20.01 24.08 0.55
CA LYS A 403 -19.33 25.28 0.02
C LYS A 403 -18.01 25.57 0.73
N ALA A 404 -17.98 25.39 2.05
CA ALA A 404 -16.82 25.76 2.86
C ALA A 404 -15.71 24.71 2.85
N ILE A 405 -16.04 23.42 2.72
CA ILE A 405 -15.08 22.32 2.91
C ILE A 405 -15.02 21.40 1.68
N THR A 406 -16.17 20.89 1.20
CA THR A 406 -16.21 19.82 0.19
C THR A 406 -15.81 20.32 -1.20
N GLU A 407 -16.37 21.42 -1.67
CA GLU A 407 -16.04 21.99 -2.99
C GLU A 407 -14.58 22.43 -3.11
N PRO A 408 -13.98 23.15 -2.14
CA PRO A 408 -12.55 23.44 -2.20
C PRO A 408 -11.65 22.21 -2.28
N ALA A 409 -12.04 21.09 -1.64
CA ALA A 409 -11.32 19.82 -1.73
C ALA A 409 -11.48 19.14 -3.08
N LEU A 410 -12.67 19.21 -3.71
CA LEU A 410 -12.92 18.78 -5.08
C LEU A 410 -12.11 19.58 -6.09
N ASP A 411 -12.14 20.91 -5.96
CA ASP A 411 -11.47 21.82 -6.88
C ASP A 411 -9.96 21.65 -6.86
N ALA A 412 -9.36 21.35 -5.72
CA ALA A 412 -7.92 21.09 -5.61
C ALA A 412 -7.44 19.92 -6.52
N VAL A 413 -8.27 18.92 -6.72
CA VAL A 413 -7.95 17.77 -7.61
C VAL A 413 -8.41 18.06 -9.04
N ARG A 414 -9.61 18.62 -9.24
CA ARG A 414 -10.14 18.92 -10.58
C ARG A 414 -9.31 19.97 -11.34
N SER A 415 -8.76 20.94 -10.63
CA SER A 415 -7.85 21.95 -11.21
C SER A 415 -6.44 21.41 -11.51
N GLY A 416 -6.10 20.22 -11.01
CA GLY A 416 -4.75 19.65 -11.11
C GLY A 416 -3.74 20.25 -10.12
N GLU A 417 -4.19 21.01 -9.12
CA GLU A 417 -3.34 21.48 -8.02
C GLU A 417 -2.79 20.28 -7.21
N ILE A 418 -3.63 19.24 -7.04
CA ILE A 418 -3.23 17.91 -6.54
C ILE A 418 -3.37 16.89 -7.67
N LYS A 419 -2.33 16.09 -7.89
CA LYS A 419 -2.31 15.05 -8.92
C LYS A 419 -2.21 13.67 -8.29
N PHE A 420 -3.02 12.72 -8.77
CA PHE A 420 -2.91 11.32 -8.41
C PHE A 420 -1.99 10.57 -9.38
N VAL A 421 -1.20 9.65 -8.86
CA VAL A 421 -0.36 8.74 -9.64
C VAL A 421 -0.62 7.31 -9.16
N PRO A 422 -1.17 6.43 -10.02
CA PRO A 422 -1.71 6.73 -11.36
C PRO A 422 -2.99 7.60 -11.34
N GLU A 423 -3.21 8.32 -12.44
CA GLU A 423 -4.25 9.35 -12.56
C GLU A 423 -5.69 8.84 -12.36
N ASN A 424 -5.96 7.58 -12.69
CA ASN A 424 -7.30 6.98 -12.57
C ASN A 424 -7.90 7.09 -11.15
N TRP A 425 -7.09 7.22 -10.11
CA TRP A 425 -7.55 7.38 -8.73
C TRP A 425 -8.16 8.74 -8.44
N SER A 426 -7.91 9.75 -9.28
CA SER A 426 -8.57 11.05 -9.20
C SER A 426 -10.09 10.93 -9.38
N THR A 427 -10.52 10.05 -10.30
CA THR A 427 -11.96 9.77 -10.51
C THR A 427 -12.58 9.13 -9.27
N THR A 428 -11.88 8.18 -8.63
CA THR A 428 -12.35 7.56 -7.38
C THR A 428 -12.52 8.60 -6.28
N TYR A 429 -11.56 9.50 -6.12
CA TYR A 429 -11.60 10.58 -5.14
C TYR A 429 -12.78 11.54 -5.39
N THR A 430 -12.93 12.02 -6.64
CA THR A 430 -13.98 13.03 -6.97
C THR A 430 -15.38 12.45 -6.87
N GLN A 431 -15.60 11.21 -7.36
CA GLN A 431 -16.91 10.55 -7.25
C GLN A 431 -17.37 10.36 -5.80
N TRP A 432 -16.42 10.04 -4.91
CA TRP A 432 -16.76 9.89 -3.49
C TRP A 432 -17.16 11.25 -2.86
N LEU A 433 -16.41 12.32 -3.14
CA LEU A 433 -16.71 13.66 -2.62
C LEU A 433 -18.00 14.25 -3.19
N ASP A 434 -18.31 13.94 -4.46
CA ASP A 434 -19.58 14.38 -5.07
C ASP A 434 -20.79 13.80 -4.33
N ASN A 435 -20.66 12.61 -3.76
CA ASN A 435 -21.70 11.87 -3.05
C ASN A 435 -21.46 11.79 -1.53
N ILE A 436 -20.60 12.65 -0.99
CA ILE A 436 -20.24 12.60 0.42
C ILE A 436 -21.43 12.84 1.33
N GLN A 437 -21.43 12.17 2.48
CA GLN A 437 -22.39 12.43 3.56
C GLN A 437 -21.71 13.21 4.70
N ASP A 438 -22.50 13.76 5.60
CA ASP A 438 -21.98 14.39 6.81
C ASP A 438 -21.18 13.39 7.62
N TRP A 439 -20.05 13.82 8.13
CA TRP A 439 -19.10 12.96 8.82
C TRP A 439 -19.40 12.85 10.30
N CYS A 440 -19.81 11.68 10.77
CA CYS A 440 -19.92 11.37 12.20
C CYS A 440 -18.53 11.29 12.85
N ILE A 441 -18.24 12.23 13.75
CA ILE A 441 -16.92 12.40 14.36
C ILE A 441 -16.83 11.97 15.84
N SER A 442 -17.94 11.59 16.48
CA SER A 442 -17.94 11.12 17.86
C SER A 442 -17.83 9.59 17.95
N ARG A 443 -17.10 9.11 18.96
CA ARG A 443 -16.93 7.70 19.28
C ARG A 443 -17.09 7.48 20.78
N GLN A 444 -17.81 6.43 21.16
CA GLN A 444 -18.10 6.08 22.55
C GLN A 444 -16.95 5.28 23.17
N LEU A 445 -15.76 5.87 23.10
CA LEU A 445 -14.50 5.32 23.60
C LEU A 445 -13.96 6.18 24.74
N TRP A 446 -12.97 5.64 25.45
CA TRP A 446 -12.22 6.40 26.46
C TRP A 446 -10.83 6.84 25.96
N TRP A 447 -10.27 6.10 25.00
CA TRP A 447 -8.98 6.39 24.39
C TRP A 447 -9.15 7.23 23.11
N GLY A 448 -8.64 8.46 23.14
CA GLY A 448 -8.70 9.41 22.04
C GLY A 448 -8.81 10.86 22.54
N HIS A 449 -8.99 11.78 21.59
CA HIS A 449 -9.22 13.20 21.90
C HIS A 449 -10.64 13.40 22.43
N ARG A 450 -10.78 13.69 23.71
CA ARG A 450 -12.08 13.94 24.30
C ARG A 450 -12.71 15.21 23.69
N ILE A 451 -13.97 15.14 23.34
CA ILE A 451 -14.68 16.23 22.69
C ILE A 451 -14.69 17.47 23.61
N PRO A 452 -14.22 18.64 23.11
CA PRO A 452 -14.11 19.87 23.92
C PRO A 452 -15.45 20.62 24.01
N ALA A 453 -16.49 19.91 24.43
CA ALA A 453 -17.85 20.42 24.63
C ALA A 453 -18.32 20.09 26.05
N TRP A 454 -19.04 21.02 26.65
CA TRP A 454 -19.61 20.89 28.00
C TRP A 454 -21.11 21.15 27.93
N TYR A 455 -21.82 20.52 28.83
CA TYR A 455 -23.28 20.63 28.96
C TYR A 455 -23.62 21.17 30.33
N ASP A 456 -24.54 22.16 30.40
CA ASP A 456 -25.13 22.60 31.65
C ASP A 456 -26.35 21.76 32.04
N GLU A 457 -26.94 22.02 33.20
CA GLU A 457 -28.12 21.31 33.70
C GLU A 457 -29.37 21.49 32.83
N ALA A 458 -29.41 22.54 32.03
CA ALA A 458 -30.51 22.84 31.10
C ALA A 458 -30.31 22.21 29.72
N GLY A 459 -29.12 21.61 29.47
CA GLY A 459 -28.79 20.95 28.20
C GLY A 459 -28.16 21.86 27.14
N ASN A 460 -27.81 23.09 27.54
CA ASN A 460 -27.08 23.99 26.63
C ASN A 460 -25.65 23.48 26.41
N ILE A 461 -25.17 23.66 25.19
CA ILE A 461 -23.83 23.21 24.75
C ILE A 461 -22.89 24.41 24.79
N PHE A 462 -21.72 24.20 25.44
CA PHE A 462 -20.65 25.19 25.55
C PHE A 462 -19.36 24.56 25.02
N VAL A 463 -18.69 25.18 24.06
CA VAL A 463 -17.49 24.70 23.41
C VAL A 463 -16.31 25.62 23.70
N GLY A 464 -15.17 25.07 24.10
CA GLY A 464 -13.97 25.85 24.44
C GLY A 464 -12.74 24.96 24.59
N GLU A 465 -11.57 25.58 24.80
CA GLU A 465 -10.30 24.86 25.02
C GLU A 465 -10.32 24.03 26.34
N ASN A 466 -11.05 24.56 27.31
CA ASN A 466 -11.29 23.96 28.63
C ASN A 466 -12.60 24.52 29.19
N GLU A 467 -13.03 24.03 30.36
CA GLU A 467 -14.27 24.48 31.00
C GLU A 467 -14.30 25.99 31.25
N ALA A 468 -13.18 26.59 31.66
CA ALA A 468 -13.12 28.05 31.94
C ALA A 468 -13.31 28.85 30.64
N ASP A 469 -12.69 28.43 29.53
CA ASP A 469 -12.85 29.04 28.21
C ASP A 469 -14.28 28.86 27.70
N ALA A 470 -14.84 27.65 27.84
CA ALA A 470 -16.22 27.37 27.46
C ALA A 470 -17.22 28.26 28.22
N ARG A 471 -17.00 28.53 29.54
CA ARG A 471 -17.81 29.45 30.34
C ARG A 471 -17.61 30.89 29.92
N ALA A 472 -16.37 31.31 29.65
CA ALA A 472 -16.05 32.71 29.28
C ALA A 472 -16.63 33.09 27.92
N ASN A 473 -16.67 32.14 26.98
CA ASN A 473 -17.19 32.35 25.60
C ASN A 473 -18.68 31.99 25.48
N ALA A 474 -19.37 31.72 26.58
CA ALA A 474 -20.79 31.40 26.59
C ALA A 474 -21.61 32.64 26.19
N GLY A 475 -22.43 32.53 25.17
CA GLY A 475 -23.38 33.60 24.79
C GLY A 475 -24.48 33.83 25.86
N THR A 476 -24.73 32.82 26.68
CA THR A 476 -25.65 32.84 27.84
C THR A 476 -24.94 32.21 29.04
N ALA A 477 -25.26 32.73 30.25
CA ALA A 477 -24.67 32.13 31.45
C ALA A 477 -25.09 30.67 31.62
N PRO A 478 -24.13 29.73 31.88
CA PRO A 478 -24.47 28.33 32.14
C PRO A 478 -25.34 28.15 33.39
N VAL A 479 -26.29 27.25 33.33
CA VAL A 479 -27.15 26.89 34.45
C VAL A 479 -26.52 25.73 35.23
N GLY A 480 -26.04 25.98 36.43
CA GLY A 480 -25.45 24.93 37.29
C GLY A 480 -24.03 24.51 36.89
N ALA A 481 -23.69 23.28 37.20
CA ALA A 481 -22.39 22.68 36.90
C ALA A 481 -22.26 22.30 35.41
N LEU A 482 -21.06 22.43 34.84
CA LEU A 482 -20.76 21.96 33.50
C LEU A 482 -20.19 20.54 33.54
N ARG A 483 -20.67 19.69 32.65
CA ARG A 483 -20.16 18.34 32.45
C ARG A 483 -19.61 18.19 31.04
N GLN A 484 -18.35 17.78 30.93
CA GLN A 484 -17.73 17.55 29.62
C GLN A 484 -18.34 16.32 28.95
N ASP A 485 -18.44 16.38 27.63
CA ASP A 485 -18.83 15.25 26.80
C ASP A 485 -17.94 14.02 27.08
N ASP A 486 -18.52 12.82 27.12
CA ASP A 486 -17.78 11.59 27.43
C ASP A 486 -17.18 10.95 26.21
N ASP A 487 -17.65 11.33 25.01
CA ASP A 487 -17.15 10.79 23.76
C ASP A 487 -15.77 11.37 23.40
N VAL A 488 -15.06 10.63 22.58
CA VAL A 488 -13.83 11.07 21.92
C VAL A 488 -14.07 11.29 20.43
N LEU A 489 -13.18 12.04 19.81
CA LEU A 489 -13.21 12.26 18.37
C LEU A 489 -12.74 11.01 17.60
N ASP A 490 -13.28 10.83 16.41
CA ASP A 490 -12.80 9.84 15.45
C ASP A 490 -11.29 10.01 15.21
N THR A 491 -10.56 8.90 15.16
CA THR A 491 -9.12 8.87 14.85
C THR A 491 -8.77 9.68 13.61
N TRP A 492 -9.60 9.58 12.58
CA TRP A 492 -9.37 10.29 11.33
C TRP A 492 -9.53 11.82 11.44
N PHE A 493 -10.16 12.32 12.49
CA PHE A 493 -10.25 13.75 12.74
C PHE A 493 -8.88 14.36 13.07
N SER A 494 -8.13 13.73 13.97
CA SER A 494 -6.75 14.15 14.28
C SER A 494 -5.78 13.86 13.15
N SER A 495 -5.92 12.69 12.49
CA SER A 495 -5.05 12.30 11.38
C SER A 495 -5.22 13.20 10.15
N ALA A 496 -6.39 13.81 9.95
CA ALA A 496 -6.64 14.80 8.90
C ALA A 496 -5.79 16.07 9.04
N LEU A 497 -5.34 16.38 10.26
CA LEU A 497 -4.55 17.58 10.56
C LEU A 497 -3.04 17.37 10.36
N TRP A 498 -2.62 16.14 10.10
CA TRP A 498 -1.22 15.72 10.03
C TRP A 498 -0.33 16.62 9.17
N PRO A 499 -0.76 17.10 7.97
CA PRO A 499 0.09 17.90 7.10
C PRO A 499 0.56 19.24 7.69
N PHE A 500 -0.18 19.84 8.59
CA PHE A 500 0.13 21.16 9.15
C PHE A 500 0.31 21.16 10.66
N SER A 501 -0.39 20.29 11.39
CA SER A 501 -0.22 20.20 12.85
C SER A 501 1.15 19.65 13.25
N THR A 502 1.72 18.71 12.46
CA THR A 502 3.08 18.20 12.68
C THR A 502 4.15 19.27 12.51
N LEU A 503 3.88 20.30 11.71
CA LEU A 503 4.77 21.44 11.48
C LEU A 503 4.60 22.56 12.54
N GLY A 504 3.75 22.34 13.55
CA GLY A 504 3.61 23.22 14.70
C GLY A 504 2.36 24.11 14.72
N TRP A 505 1.52 24.11 13.66
CA TRP A 505 0.24 24.81 13.70
C TRP A 505 -0.67 24.25 14.82
N PRO A 506 -1.39 25.06 15.59
CA PRO A 506 -1.59 26.52 15.48
C PRO A 506 -0.71 27.34 16.47
N ALA A 507 0.37 26.81 16.97
CA ALA A 507 1.18 27.46 17.99
C ALA A 507 1.87 28.74 17.45
N ASP A 508 1.90 29.81 18.24
CA ASP A 508 2.58 31.05 17.93
C ASP A 508 4.13 30.99 18.15
N GLY A 509 4.67 29.81 18.44
CA GLY A 509 6.09 29.61 18.73
C GLY A 509 6.51 28.15 18.65
N PRO A 510 7.74 27.83 19.10
CA PRO A 510 8.25 26.47 19.08
C PRO A 510 7.39 25.50 19.91
N VAL A 511 7.01 24.40 19.29
CA VAL A 511 6.38 23.26 19.96
C VAL A 511 7.46 22.36 20.53
N LYS A 512 7.34 21.97 21.79
CA LYS A 512 8.31 21.13 22.49
C LYS A 512 7.68 19.81 22.88
N ASN A 513 8.49 18.75 22.88
CA ASN A 513 8.12 17.46 23.42
C ASN A 513 8.25 17.45 24.97
N GLU A 514 7.91 16.33 25.60
CA GLU A 514 7.99 16.15 27.06
C GLU A 514 9.41 16.31 27.63
N ARG A 515 10.45 16.17 26.78
CA ARG A 515 11.86 16.39 27.16
C ARG A 515 12.30 17.86 27.03
N GLY A 516 11.40 18.73 26.56
CA GLY A 516 11.70 20.15 26.32
C GLY A 516 12.41 20.43 25.00
N GLU A 517 12.57 19.42 24.13
CA GLU A 517 13.19 19.55 22.81
C GLU A 517 12.19 20.13 21.81
N VAL A 518 12.65 21.04 20.94
CA VAL A 518 11.81 21.63 19.90
C VAL A 518 11.58 20.60 18.80
N VAL A 519 10.32 20.22 18.59
CA VAL A 519 9.90 19.23 17.59
C VAL A 519 9.25 19.85 16.35
N ALA A 520 8.78 21.08 16.45
CA ALA A 520 8.18 21.84 15.36
C ALA A 520 8.14 23.35 15.67
N ASN A 521 8.09 24.16 14.60
CA ASN A 521 7.83 25.60 14.71
C ASN A 521 7.12 26.06 13.42
N TRP A 522 5.81 26.36 13.51
CA TRP A 522 5.00 26.68 12.35
C TRP A 522 5.60 27.78 11.46
N GLU A 523 6.11 28.87 12.04
CA GLU A 523 6.65 29.99 11.27
C GLU A 523 7.88 29.59 10.42
N GLN A 524 8.65 28.64 10.88
CA GLN A 524 9.83 28.12 10.17
C GLN A 524 9.49 26.94 9.27
N ASP A 525 8.63 26.03 9.75
CA ASP A 525 8.39 24.73 9.13
C ASP A 525 7.29 24.74 8.05
N LYS A 526 6.47 25.80 8.01
CA LYS A 526 5.41 25.97 6.96
C LYS A 526 5.96 26.00 5.53
N ILE A 527 7.30 26.09 5.34
CA ILE A 527 7.95 25.93 4.03
C ILE A 527 7.79 24.51 3.49
N PHE A 528 7.61 23.52 4.36
CA PHE A 528 7.37 22.10 4.00
C PHE A 528 5.91 21.78 3.64
N LEU A 529 5.00 22.76 3.77
CA LEU A 529 3.61 22.65 3.30
C LEU A 529 3.44 23.46 1.99
N PRO A 530 2.92 22.87 0.93
CA PRO A 530 2.50 21.47 0.79
C PRO A 530 3.69 20.49 0.76
N SER A 531 3.48 19.27 1.26
CA SER A 531 4.44 18.20 1.03
C SER A 531 4.55 17.87 -0.46
N ALA A 532 5.68 17.32 -0.89
CA ALA A 532 5.93 17.05 -2.30
C ALA A 532 5.03 15.92 -2.81
N VAL A 533 5.01 14.82 -2.10
CA VAL A 533 4.20 13.65 -2.44
C VAL A 533 3.68 12.98 -1.17
N LEU A 534 2.44 12.52 -1.22
CA LEU A 534 1.88 11.57 -0.26
C LEU A 534 1.96 10.18 -0.86
N VAL A 535 2.56 9.23 -0.15
CA VAL A 535 2.59 7.81 -0.51
C VAL A 535 1.60 7.06 0.35
N THR A 536 0.57 6.47 -0.25
CA THR A 536 -0.50 5.82 0.52
C THR A 536 -1.18 4.69 -0.28
N GLY A 537 -1.83 3.77 0.41
CA GLY A 537 -2.70 2.78 -0.20
C GLY A 537 -4.03 3.39 -0.68
N PHE A 538 -4.65 2.76 -1.65
CA PHE A 538 -5.95 3.23 -2.17
C PHE A 538 -7.09 3.07 -1.16
N ASP A 539 -6.94 2.18 -0.20
CA ASP A 539 -7.95 1.85 0.82
C ASP A 539 -8.19 2.97 1.83
N ILE A 540 -7.29 3.96 1.92
CA ILE A 540 -7.46 5.12 2.81
C ILE A 540 -7.58 6.46 2.06
N ILE A 541 -7.89 6.45 0.76
CA ILE A 541 -8.15 7.68 0.00
C ILE A 541 -9.27 8.50 0.66
N PHE A 542 -10.35 7.86 1.06
CA PHE A 542 -11.51 8.52 1.66
C PHE A 542 -11.30 8.87 3.13
N PHE A 543 -10.67 7.95 3.86
CA PHE A 543 -10.43 8.13 5.29
C PHE A 543 -9.42 9.23 5.60
N TRP A 544 -8.34 9.28 4.80
CA TRP A 544 -7.19 10.11 5.12
C TRP A 544 -6.89 11.15 4.08
N VAL A 545 -6.71 10.78 2.81
CA VAL A 545 -6.33 11.72 1.75
C VAL A 545 -7.36 12.84 1.62
N ALA A 546 -8.64 12.50 1.44
CA ALA A 546 -9.70 13.48 1.27
C ALA A 546 -9.85 14.40 2.49
N ARG A 547 -9.76 13.82 3.70
CA ARG A 547 -9.92 14.57 4.94
C ARG A 547 -8.73 15.50 5.20
N MET A 548 -7.50 15.09 4.85
CA MET A 548 -6.35 16.01 4.87
C MET A 548 -6.53 17.19 3.91
N VAL A 549 -7.04 16.95 2.70
CA VAL A 549 -7.30 18.04 1.74
C VAL A 549 -8.34 18.99 2.29
N MET A 550 -9.46 18.51 2.83
CA MET A 550 -10.51 19.30 3.45
C MET A 550 -9.98 20.20 4.57
N ALA A 551 -9.31 19.59 5.55
CA ALA A 551 -8.82 20.32 6.73
C ALA A 551 -7.73 21.32 6.36
N THR A 552 -6.73 20.89 5.56
CA THR A 552 -5.60 21.77 5.19
C THR A 552 -6.06 22.96 4.36
N LYS A 553 -6.94 22.75 3.37
CA LYS A 553 -7.50 23.85 2.57
C LYS A 553 -8.25 24.85 3.45
N TYR A 554 -9.09 24.36 4.36
CA TYR A 554 -9.90 25.22 5.22
C TYR A 554 -9.05 26.06 6.19
N PHE A 555 -8.11 25.42 6.92
CA PHE A 555 -7.37 26.09 8.00
C PHE A 555 -6.14 26.85 7.53
N THR A 556 -5.54 26.47 6.41
CA THR A 556 -4.28 27.09 5.93
C THR A 556 -4.42 27.81 4.59
N GLY A 557 -5.53 27.60 3.85
CA GLY A 557 -5.70 28.07 2.48
C GLY A 557 -4.80 27.36 1.45
N ARG A 558 -4.00 26.37 1.88
CA ARG A 558 -3.06 25.63 1.05
C ARG A 558 -3.54 24.21 0.81
N ILE A 559 -2.96 23.53 -0.19
CA ILE A 559 -3.10 22.08 -0.35
C ILE A 559 -2.15 21.37 0.62
N PRO A 560 -2.48 20.12 1.05
CA PRO A 560 -1.59 19.36 1.93
C PRO A 560 -0.38 18.77 1.22
N PHE A 561 -0.52 18.37 -0.03
CA PHE A 561 0.51 17.74 -0.87
C PHE A 561 0.25 18.02 -2.35
N ARG A 562 1.29 17.97 -3.17
CA ARG A 562 1.20 18.22 -4.63
C ARG A 562 0.79 16.97 -5.40
N GLU A 563 1.32 15.82 -5.01
CA GLU A 563 1.07 14.55 -5.66
C GLU A 563 0.63 13.50 -4.63
N VAL A 564 -0.18 12.55 -5.08
CA VAL A 564 -0.61 11.39 -4.30
C VAL A 564 -0.21 10.13 -5.09
N TYR A 565 0.86 9.48 -4.67
CA TYR A 565 1.26 8.20 -5.22
C TYR A 565 0.53 7.07 -4.48
N ILE A 566 -0.31 6.35 -5.22
CA ILE A 566 -1.06 5.22 -4.69
C ILE A 566 -0.24 3.96 -4.84
N ASN A 567 0.30 3.47 -3.72
CA ASN A 567 1.07 2.24 -3.67
C ASN A 567 0.19 0.99 -3.64
N ALA A 568 0.74 -0.12 -4.14
CA ALA A 568 0.07 -1.41 -4.12
C ALA A 568 -0.09 -1.97 -2.68
N ILE A 569 -1.11 -2.80 -2.48
CA ILE A 569 -1.27 -3.57 -1.24
C ILE A 569 -0.51 -4.88 -1.37
N VAL A 570 0.32 -5.18 -0.36
CA VAL A 570 1.13 -6.40 -0.31
C VAL A 570 0.28 -7.60 0.09
N ARG A 571 0.38 -8.67 -0.72
CA ARG A 571 -0.26 -9.96 -0.51
C ARG A 571 0.80 -11.05 -0.35
N ASP A 572 0.40 -12.24 0.13
CA ASP A 572 1.28 -13.40 0.17
C ASP A 572 1.60 -13.92 -1.26
N ALA A 573 2.46 -14.92 -1.36
CA ALA A 573 2.89 -15.48 -2.65
C ALA A 573 1.73 -16.05 -3.48
N GLU A 574 0.67 -16.52 -2.82
CA GLU A 574 -0.56 -17.03 -3.44
C GLU A 574 -1.58 -15.93 -3.78
N GLY A 575 -1.24 -14.66 -3.53
CA GLY A 575 -2.12 -13.52 -3.81
C GLY A 575 -3.24 -13.32 -2.78
N GLN A 576 -3.13 -13.91 -1.58
CA GLN A 576 -4.13 -13.74 -0.52
C GLN A 576 -3.78 -12.54 0.37
N LYS A 577 -4.81 -11.87 0.89
CA LYS A 577 -4.62 -10.82 1.90
C LYS A 577 -3.97 -11.41 3.15
N MET A 578 -2.89 -10.78 3.60
CA MET A 578 -2.20 -11.15 4.83
C MET A 578 -3.06 -10.84 6.06
N SER A 579 -3.16 -11.79 6.99
CA SER A 579 -3.79 -11.60 8.29
C SER A 579 -3.19 -12.54 9.34
N LYS A 580 -3.17 -12.11 10.60
CA LYS A 580 -2.67 -12.92 11.71
C LYS A 580 -3.47 -14.23 11.87
N SER A 581 -4.78 -14.18 11.69
CA SER A 581 -5.67 -15.35 11.78
C SER A 581 -5.47 -16.39 10.66
N LYS A 582 -4.89 -16.00 9.53
CA LYS A 582 -4.52 -16.92 8.44
C LYS A 582 -3.11 -17.46 8.58
N GLY A 583 -2.26 -16.85 9.43
CA GLY A 583 -0.87 -17.25 9.61
C GLY A 583 0.04 -16.95 8.41
N ASN A 584 -0.34 -16.01 7.56
CA ASN A 584 0.43 -15.58 6.39
C ASN A 584 1.00 -14.17 6.52
N THR A 585 0.95 -13.58 7.72
CA THR A 585 1.57 -12.28 8.01
C THR A 585 3.03 -12.49 8.35
N LEU A 586 3.91 -11.77 7.63
CA LEU A 586 5.34 -11.79 7.87
C LEU A 586 5.77 -10.49 8.56
N ASP A 587 6.63 -10.61 9.57
CA ASP A 587 7.34 -9.47 10.15
C ASP A 587 8.58 -9.17 9.30
N PRO A 588 8.79 -7.93 8.86
CA PRO A 588 9.99 -7.55 8.11
C PRO A 588 11.31 -7.94 8.79
N LEU A 589 11.38 -7.87 10.12
CA LEU A 589 12.58 -8.22 10.86
C LEU A 589 12.90 -9.72 10.79
N ASP A 590 11.89 -10.58 10.73
CA ASP A 590 12.09 -12.02 10.57
C ASP A 590 12.72 -12.37 9.21
N LEU A 591 12.49 -11.52 8.20
CA LEU A 591 13.15 -11.65 6.89
C LEU A 591 14.57 -11.07 6.91
N ILE A 592 14.74 -9.94 7.55
CA ILE A 592 16.06 -9.27 7.64
C ILE A 592 17.05 -10.15 8.41
N ASP A 593 16.67 -10.60 9.61
CA ASP A 593 17.56 -11.32 10.55
C ASP A 593 17.50 -12.84 10.39
N GLY A 594 16.45 -13.35 9.74
CA GLY A 594 16.11 -14.75 9.77
C GLY A 594 15.44 -15.16 11.08
N ILE A 595 14.67 -16.24 11.04
CA ILE A 595 14.04 -16.82 12.23
C ILE A 595 13.90 -18.33 12.08
N ALA A 596 14.27 -19.08 13.10
CA ALA A 596 14.08 -20.54 13.12
C ALA A 596 12.57 -20.90 13.24
N LEU A 597 12.21 -22.10 12.83
CA LEU A 597 10.81 -22.56 12.76
C LEU A 597 10.06 -22.42 14.09
N GLU A 598 10.62 -22.92 15.20
CA GLU A 598 9.90 -22.94 16.49
C GLU A 598 9.64 -21.52 17.04
N PRO A 599 10.62 -20.59 17.03
CA PRO A 599 10.35 -19.18 17.35
C PRO A 599 9.31 -18.53 16.43
N LEU A 600 9.32 -18.84 15.13
CA LEU A 600 8.34 -18.32 14.16
C LEU A 600 6.92 -18.79 14.51
N VAL A 601 6.76 -20.08 14.80
CA VAL A 601 5.48 -20.67 15.24
C VAL A 601 4.99 -20.00 16.54
N ALA A 602 5.87 -19.89 17.54
CA ALA A 602 5.56 -19.25 18.82
C ALA A 602 5.10 -17.80 18.65
N LYS A 603 5.83 -17.01 17.86
CA LYS A 603 5.53 -15.61 17.58
C LYS A 603 4.18 -15.45 16.86
N SER A 604 3.94 -16.24 15.84
CA SER A 604 2.74 -16.14 14.99
C SER A 604 1.46 -16.62 15.69
N THR A 605 1.58 -17.46 16.71
CA THR A 605 0.43 -18.02 17.44
C THR A 605 0.17 -17.34 18.79
N LYS A 606 1.08 -16.49 19.27
CA LYS A 606 1.01 -15.84 20.61
C LYS A 606 -0.30 -15.09 20.87
N SER A 607 -0.82 -14.38 19.87
CA SER A 607 -2.02 -13.54 19.98
C SER A 607 -3.32 -14.26 19.61
N LEU A 608 -3.26 -15.55 19.26
CA LEU A 608 -4.44 -16.31 18.81
C LEU A 608 -5.08 -17.03 19.99
N LEU A 609 -6.23 -16.52 20.44
CA LEU A 609 -6.94 -17.04 21.60
C LEU A 609 -7.77 -18.31 21.28
N ILE A 610 -8.17 -18.48 20.00
CA ILE A 610 -9.03 -19.61 19.58
C ILE A 610 -8.14 -20.81 19.24
N PRO A 611 -8.25 -21.96 19.96
CA PRO A 611 -7.36 -23.11 19.78
C PRO A 611 -7.35 -23.68 18.35
N GLN A 612 -8.50 -23.73 17.69
CA GLN A 612 -8.63 -24.24 16.32
C GLN A 612 -7.92 -23.34 15.30
N VAL A 613 -8.01 -22.01 15.46
CA VAL A 613 -7.31 -21.04 14.63
C VAL A 613 -5.81 -21.17 14.85
N ARG A 614 -5.37 -21.27 16.10
CA ARG A 614 -3.96 -21.47 16.47
C ARG A 614 -3.38 -22.72 15.82
N ALA A 615 -4.04 -23.86 15.92
CA ALA A 615 -3.60 -25.12 15.32
C ALA A 615 -3.53 -25.03 13.77
N LYS A 616 -4.48 -24.34 13.14
CA LYS A 616 -4.48 -24.11 11.69
C LYS A 616 -3.28 -23.26 11.25
N VAL A 617 -3.00 -22.19 11.98
CA VAL A 617 -1.87 -21.28 11.71
C VAL A 617 -0.55 -22.02 11.89
N GLU A 618 -0.36 -22.77 12.98
CA GLU A 618 0.82 -23.57 13.22
C GLU A 618 1.08 -24.58 12.09
N LYS A 619 0.05 -25.33 11.69
CA LYS A 619 0.14 -26.29 10.56
C LYS A 619 0.57 -25.61 9.26
N ARG A 620 0.05 -24.41 8.96
CA ARG A 620 0.42 -23.65 7.76
C ARG A 620 1.88 -23.25 7.82
N ILE A 621 2.34 -22.65 8.92
CA ILE A 621 3.73 -22.18 9.08
C ILE A 621 4.71 -23.33 8.93
N ARG A 622 4.47 -24.47 9.57
CA ARG A 622 5.32 -25.68 9.45
C ARG A 622 5.37 -26.23 8.03
N LYS A 623 4.31 -26.02 7.25
CA LYS A 623 4.27 -26.41 5.84
C LYS A 623 5.03 -25.42 4.95
N ASP A 624 4.80 -24.13 5.15
CA ASP A 624 5.31 -23.07 4.26
C ASP A 624 6.78 -22.73 4.56
N TYR A 625 7.22 -22.92 5.81
CA TYR A 625 8.56 -22.59 6.31
C TYR A 625 9.19 -23.74 7.14
N PRO A 626 9.40 -24.92 6.56
CA PRO A 626 9.85 -26.09 7.32
C PRO A 626 11.19 -25.91 8.04
N ASP A 627 12.07 -25.05 7.50
CA ASP A 627 13.39 -24.74 8.06
C ASP A 627 13.44 -23.34 8.70
N GLY A 628 12.28 -22.69 8.88
CA GLY A 628 12.19 -21.28 9.25
C GLY A 628 12.41 -20.33 8.07
N ILE A 629 12.71 -19.07 8.35
CA ILE A 629 12.96 -18.03 7.33
C ILE A 629 14.46 -17.70 7.36
N PRO A 630 15.18 -17.82 6.22
CA PRO A 630 16.60 -17.45 6.18
C PRO A 630 16.77 -15.93 6.26
N ALA A 631 17.87 -15.47 6.86
CA ALA A 631 18.26 -14.08 6.85
C ALA A 631 18.59 -13.60 5.44
N ILE A 632 17.91 -12.56 4.97
CA ILE A 632 18.18 -11.96 3.65
C ILE A 632 18.91 -10.62 3.73
N GLY A 633 18.81 -9.92 4.86
CA GLY A 633 19.33 -8.57 5.06
C GLY A 633 18.38 -7.47 4.56
N THR A 634 18.58 -6.28 5.08
CA THR A 634 17.72 -5.12 4.79
C THR A 634 17.79 -4.71 3.32
N ASP A 635 18.97 -4.63 2.74
CA ASP A 635 19.16 -4.18 1.35
C ASP A 635 18.46 -5.09 0.34
N ALA A 636 18.54 -6.42 0.52
CA ALA A 636 17.84 -7.36 -0.35
C ALA A 636 16.34 -7.25 -0.25
N LEU A 637 15.80 -7.03 0.96
CA LEU A 637 14.37 -6.79 1.17
C LEU A 637 13.92 -5.49 0.48
N ARG A 638 14.67 -4.41 0.65
CA ARG A 638 14.39 -3.11 0.02
C ARG A 638 14.43 -3.19 -1.50
N PHE A 639 15.42 -3.87 -2.07
CA PHE A 639 15.49 -4.07 -3.53
C PHE A 639 14.29 -4.88 -4.05
N THR A 640 13.86 -5.89 -3.28
CA THR A 640 12.65 -6.67 -3.60
C THR A 640 11.43 -5.77 -3.66
N PHE A 641 11.27 -4.89 -2.70
CA PHE A 641 10.17 -3.94 -2.67
C PHE A 641 10.22 -2.96 -3.85
N ALA A 642 11.39 -2.41 -4.16
CA ALA A 642 11.56 -1.54 -5.32
C ALA A 642 11.15 -2.25 -6.62
N ALA A 643 11.61 -3.49 -6.81
CA ALA A 643 11.30 -4.30 -8.00
C ALA A 643 9.82 -4.74 -8.11
N LEU A 644 9.06 -4.67 -7.01
CA LEU A 644 7.62 -4.95 -6.97
C LEU A 644 6.75 -3.68 -7.08
N ALA A 645 7.33 -2.49 -6.87
CA ALA A 645 6.60 -1.23 -6.78
C ALA A 645 6.18 -0.73 -8.17
N SER A 646 5.12 -1.33 -8.69
CA SER A 646 4.46 -0.98 -9.96
C SER A 646 3.13 -0.26 -9.70
N TYR A 647 2.43 0.18 -10.77
CA TYR A 647 1.09 0.78 -10.68
C TYR A 647 -0.04 -0.24 -10.41
N SER A 648 0.30 -1.46 -10.05
CA SER A 648 -0.67 -2.50 -9.70
C SER A 648 -1.43 -2.16 -8.41
N ARG A 649 -2.68 -2.60 -8.30
CA ARG A 649 -3.46 -2.46 -7.05
C ARG A 649 -2.90 -3.35 -5.93
N THR A 650 -2.35 -4.50 -6.29
CA THR A 650 -1.78 -5.47 -5.35
C THR A 650 -0.50 -6.06 -5.90
N ILE A 651 0.41 -6.44 -5.01
CA ILE A 651 1.65 -7.15 -5.33
C ILE A 651 1.77 -8.38 -4.46
N ASN A 652 2.34 -9.44 -5.03
CA ASN A 652 2.59 -10.69 -4.31
C ASN A 652 4.04 -10.74 -3.86
N PHE A 653 4.26 -10.88 -2.55
CA PHE A 653 5.59 -11.01 -1.98
C PHE A 653 6.01 -12.49 -1.95
N ASP A 654 7.18 -12.78 -2.55
CA ASP A 654 7.80 -14.11 -2.55
C ASP A 654 9.22 -14.02 -1.97
N ILE A 655 9.51 -14.82 -0.94
CA ILE A 655 10.82 -14.88 -0.28
C ILE A 655 11.92 -15.30 -1.26
N LYS A 656 11.65 -16.22 -2.18
CA LYS A 656 12.62 -16.67 -3.19
C LYS A 656 13.14 -15.51 -4.06
N ARG A 657 12.27 -14.56 -4.36
CA ARG A 657 12.68 -13.36 -5.09
C ARG A 657 13.64 -12.51 -4.26
N ALA A 658 13.39 -12.38 -2.96
CA ALA A 658 14.26 -11.67 -2.03
C ALA A 658 15.64 -12.35 -1.88
N GLU A 659 15.70 -13.69 -1.88
CA GLU A 659 16.96 -14.44 -1.93
C GLU A 659 17.75 -14.15 -3.21
N GLY A 660 17.07 -13.98 -4.35
CA GLY A 660 17.69 -13.56 -5.61
C GLY A 660 18.38 -12.19 -5.50
N TYR A 661 17.77 -11.24 -4.81
CA TYR A 661 18.40 -9.93 -4.58
C TYR A 661 19.48 -9.95 -3.50
N LYS A 662 19.48 -10.91 -2.58
CA LYS A 662 20.65 -11.18 -1.72
C LYS A 662 21.85 -11.63 -2.57
N ALA A 663 21.62 -12.46 -3.57
CA ALA A 663 22.67 -12.86 -4.52
C ALA A 663 23.18 -11.66 -5.33
N PHE A 664 22.30 -10.71 -5.70
CA PHE A 664 22.69 -9.45 -6.34
C PHE A 664 23.63 -8.62 -5.44
N CYS A 665 23.29 -8.45 -4.16
CA CYS A 665 24.16 -7.74 -3.21
C CYS A 665 25.53 -8.42 -3.10
N ASN A 666 25.58 -9.75 -3.02
CA ASN A 666 26.84 -10.49 -3.01
C ASN A 666 27.65 -10.31 -4.29
N LYS A 667 26.99 -10.22 -5.44
CA LYS A 667 27.67 -9.97 -6.72
C LYS A 667 28.28 -8.57 -6.78
N LEU A 668 27.54 -7.55 -6.36
CA LEU A 668 28.04 -6.18 -6.24
C LEU A 668 29.24 -6.10 -5.29
N TRP A 669 29.17 -6.77 -4.14
CA TRP A 669 30.27 -6.84 -3.18
C TRP A 669 31.54 -7.43 -3.80
N ASN A 670 31.41 -8.55 -4.52
CA ASN A 670 32.53 -9.19 -5.19
C ASN A 670 33.09 -8.35 -6.35
N ALA A 671 32.23 -7.68 -7.10
CA ALA A 671 32.65 -6.72 -8.13
C ALA A 671 33.48 -5.58 -7.54
N ALA A 672 33.03 -4.99 -6.45
CA ALA A 672 33.76 -3.93 -5.74
C ALA A 672 35.13 -4.44 -5.23
N ARG A 673 35.17 -5.64 -4.67
CA ARG A 673 36.42 -6.27 -4.27
C ARG A 673 37.37 -6.46 -5.45
N PHE A 674 36.89 -6.94 -6.58
CA PHE A 674 37.68 -7.06 -7.80
C PHE A 674 38.25 -5.71 -8.23
N VAL A 675 37.45 -4.66 -8.27
CA VAL A 675 37.91 -3.31 -8.60
C VAL A 675 39.03 -2.88 -7.65
N LEU A 676 38.78 -2.91 -6.33
CA LEU A 676 39.74 -2.45 -5.31
C LEU A 676 41.04 -3.26 -5.32
N MET A 677 41.01 -4.55 -5.61
CA MET A 677 42.19 -5.42 -5.70
C MET A 677 43.08 -5.11 -6.91
N ASN A 678 42.55 -4.46 -7.94
CA ASN A 678 43.26 -4.06 -9.14
C ASN A 678 43.77 -2.61 -9.08
N LEU A 679 43.58 -1.91 -7.95
CA LEU A 679 44.00 -0.54 -7.77
C LEU A 679 45.33 -0.46 -7.02
N PRO A 680 46.19 0.51 -7.34
CA PRO A 680 47.37 0.80 -6.54
C PRO A 680 46.99 1.39 -5.17
N GLU A 681 48.02 1.49 -4.30
CA GLU A 681 47.87 2.23 -3.04
C GLU A 681 47.71 3.74 -3.29
N GLY A 682 46.94 4.41 -2.41
CA GLY A 682 46.71 5.85 -2.46
C GLY A 682 45.58 6.29 -3.38
N GLU A 683 45.52 7.59 -3.60
CA GLU A 683 44.54 8.26 -4.47
C GLU A 683 44.88 8.03 -5.95
N ILE A 684 43.86 7.94 -6.79
CA ILE A 684 44.00 7.69 -8.22
C ILE A 684 43.39 8.86 -9.01
N ALA A 685 44.27 9.62 -9.61
CA ALA A 685 43.88 10.69 -10.54
C ALA A 685 43.51 10.11 -11.92
N ALA A 686 42.65 10.83 -12.64
CA ALA A 686 42.34 10.51 -14.03
C ALA A 686 43.62 10.70 -14.90
N PRO A 687 44.07 9.66 -15.65
CA PRO A 687 45.19 9.80 -16.56
C PRO A 687 44.83 10.75 -17.73
N VAL A 688 45.83 11.39 -18.30
CA VAL A 688 45.65 12.26 -19.46
C VAL A 688 45.13 11.44 -20.65
N GLY A 689 44.07 11.91 -21.28
CA GLY A 689 43.47 11.25 -22.44
C GLY A 689 42.51 10.09 -22.12
N ALA A 690 42.18 9.85 -20.82
CA ALA A 690 41.15 8.89 -20.42
C ALA A 690 39.74 9.39 -20.81
N PRO A 691 38.78 8.50 -21.14
CA PRO A 691 38.88 7.05 -21.30
C PRO A 691 39.58 6.60 -22.61
N VAL A 692 40.46 5.64 -22.55
CA VAL A 692 41.32 5.21 -23.67
C VAL A 692 40.68 4.10 -24.50
N THR A 693 40.15 3.05 -23.86
CA THR A 693 39.64 1.88 -24.55
C THR A 693 38.16 2.00 -24.96
N GLU A 694 37.75 1.24 -25.97
CA GLU A 694 36.34 1.18 -26.39
C GLU A 694 35.44 0.65 -25.27
N ALA A 695 35.91 -0.30 -24.48
CA ALA A 695 35.17 -0.86 -23.37
C ALA A 695 34.89 0.20 -22.29
N GLU A 696 35.84 1.09 -22.02
CA GLU A 696 35.64 2.23 -21.09
C GLU A 696 34.60 3.20 -21.63
N ARG A 697 34.69 3.60 -22.91
CA ARG A 697 33.73 4.52 -23.51
C ARG A 697 32.34 3.91 -23.65
N TRP A 698 32.27 2.61 -23.93
CA TRP A 698 31.02 1.86 -23.94
C TRP A 698 30.33 1.86 -22.56
N ILE A 699 31.02 1.44 -21.50
CA ILE A 699 30.41 1.35 -20.18
C ILE A 699 29.97 2.72 -19.64
N LEU A 700 30.71 3.79 -19.93
CA LEU A 700 30.33 5.16 -19.60
C LEU A 700 29.09 5.59 -20.38
N THR A 701 28.97 5.26 -21.65
CA THR A 701 27.78 5.52 -22.45
C THR A 701 26.57 4.79 -21.90
N ARG A 702 26.71 3.53 -21.50
CA ARG A 702 25.67 2.73 -20.86
C ARG A 702 25.26 3.28 -19.51
N LEU A 703 26.25 3.72 -18.70
CA LEU A 703 26.01 4.40 -17.43
C LEU A 703 25.18 5.67 -17.63
N LYS A 704 25.55 6.51 -18.58
CA LYS A 704 24.79 7.73 -18.92
C LYS A 704 23.32 7.41 -19.24
N GLN A 705 23.06 6.43 -20.09
CA GLN A 705 21.71 6.00 -20.46
C GLN A 705 20.95 5.52 -19.23
N THR A 706 21.56 4.64 -18.42
CA THR A 706 20.96 4.10 -17.19
C THR A 706 20.61 5.19 -16.20
N LEU A 707 21.49 6.18 -15.99
CA LEU A 707 21.20 7.30 -15.08
C LEU A 707 20.02 8.14 -15.56
N GLY A 708 19.93 8.39 -16.87
CA GLY A 708 18.79 9.09 -17.44
C GLY A 708 17.47 8.33 -17.25
N ASP A 709 17.47 7.01 -17.50
CA ASP A 709 16.31 6.15 -17.28
C ASP A 709 15.88 6.14 -15.80
N VAL A 710 16.86 6.03 -14.89
CA VAL A 710 16.61 6.02 -13.43
C VAL A 710 15.97 7.33 -12.97
N GLU A 711 16.46 8.49 -13.44
CA GLU A 711 15.86 9.80 -13.12
C GLU A 711 14.42 9.90 -13.63
N GLN A 712 14.17 9.44 -14.85
CA GLN A 712 12.81 9.39 -15.42
C GLN A 712 11.90 8.49 -14.58
N HIS A 713 12.41 7.35 -14.11
CA HIS A 713 11.63 6.40 -13.31
C HIS A 713 11.36 6.92 -11.89
N PHE A 714 12.25 7.68 -11.27
CA PHE A 714 11.97 8.41 -10.04
C PHE A 714 10.85 9.43 -10.24
N THR A 715 10.91 10.20 -11.32
CA THR A 715 9.91 11.25 -11.63
C THR A 715 8.52 10.66 -11.91
N SER A 716 8.46 9.49 -12.53
CA SER A 716 7.22 8.78 -12.85
C SER A 716 6.79 7.76 -11.79
N TYR A 717 7.49 7.66 -10.66
CA TYR A 717 7.21 6.67 -9.60
C TYR A 717 7.18 5.21 -10.11
N ARG A 718 7.98 4.89 -11.16
CA ARG A 718 8.14 3.54 -11.72
C ARG A 718 9.35 2.87 -11.09
N PHE A 719 9.25 2.58 -9.79
CA PHE A 719 10.34 1.97 -9.03
C PHE A 719 10.68 0.56 -9.51
N ASP A 720 9.72 -0.17 -10.06
CA ASP A 720 9.93 -1.46 -10.71
C ASP A 720 10.90 -1.34 -11.91
N HIS A 721 10.71 -0.37 -12.78
CA HIS A 721 11.60 -0.09 -13.91
C HIS A 721 12.95 0.47 -13.44
N LEU A 722 12.95 1.31 -12.42
CA LEU A 722 14.16 1.82 -11.78
C LEU A 722 15.03 0.68 -11.25
N ALA A 723 14.44 -0.24 -10.49
CA ALA A 723 15.14 -1.41 -9.95
C ALA A 723 15.67 -2.30 -11.08
N GLN A 724 14.87 -2.51 -12.15
CA GLN A 724 15.31 -3.27 -13.32
C GLN A 724 16.50 -2.62 -14.02
N ALA A 725 16.45 -1.32 -14.29
CA ALA A 725 17.54 -0.60 -14.96
C ALA A 725 18.85 -0.68 -14.16
N LEU A 726 18.79 -0.46 -12.83
CA LEU A 726 19.95 -0.58 -11.95
C LEU A 726 20.47 -2.02 -11.86
N TYR A 727 19.59 -3.00 -11.81
CA TYR A 727 19.95 -4.41 -11.81
C TYR A 727 20.66 -4.81 -13.11
N GLU A 728 20.07 -4.49 -14.26
CA GLU A 728 20.62 -4.87 -15.57
C GLU A 728 21.98 -4.22 -15.81
N PHE A 729 22.12 -2.93 -15.54
CA PHE A 729 23.41 -2.28 -15.65
C PHE A 729 24.46 -2.90 -14.73
N THR A 730 24.12 -3.07 -13.45
CA THR A 730 25.10 -3.56 -12.45
C THR A 730 25.45 -5.02 -12.69
N TRP A 731 24.45 -5.89 -12.88
CA TRP A 731 24.70 -7.33 -13.03
C TRP A 731 25.24 -7.67 -14.41
N ASN A 732 24.54 -7.28 -15.47
CA ASN A 732 24.85 -7.73 -16.82
C ASN A 732 25.99 -6.89 -17.44
N GLU A 733 25.93 -5.56 -17.34
CA GLU A 733 26.88 -4.75 -18.06
C GLU A 733 28.19 -4.51 -17.28
N LEU A 734 28.09 -4.08 -16.01
CA LEU A 734 29.27 -3.90 -15.17
C LEU A 734 29.94 -5.23 -14.83
N CYS A 735 29.19 -6.14 -14.15
CA CYS A 735 29.80 -7.34 -13.59
C CYS A 735 30.09 -8.42 -14.64
N ASP A 736 29.16 -8.71 -15.55
CA ASP A 736 29.36 -9.83 -16.50
C ASP A 736 30.20 -9.44 -17.71
N TRP A 737 30.19 -8.14 -18.09
CA TRP A 737 30.92 -7.70 -19.27
C TRP A 737 32.08 -6.76 -18.96
N PHE A 738 31.86 -5.62 -18.33
CA PHE A 738 32.93 -4.63 -18.20
C PHE A 738 34.12 -5.13 -17.37
N LEU A 739 33.85 -5.84 -16.26
CA LEU A 739 34.95 -6.43 -15.47
C LEU A 739 35.78 -7.43 -16.27
N GLU A 740 35.15 -8.19 -17.19
CA GLU A 740 35.88 -9.11 -18.06
C GLU A 740 36.62 -8.37 -19.19
N LEU A 741 35.95 -7.38 -19.83
CA LEU A 741 36.53 -6.55 -20.88
C LEU A 741 37.72 -5.69 -20.38
N ALA A 742 37.78 -5.37 -19.10
CA ALA A 742 38.86 -4.64 -18.48
C ALA A 742 40.16 -5.47 -18.29
N LYS A 743 40.03 -6.79 -18.17
CA LYS A 743 41.19 -7.68 -17.86
C LYS A 743 42.33 -7.58 -18.90
N PRO A 744 42.10 -7.57 -20.21
CA PRO A 744 43.16 -7.42 -21.20
C PRO A 744 43.99 -6.12 -21.00
N ALA A 745 43.33 -4.99 -20.73
CA ALA A 745 44.02 -3.72 -20.46
C ALA A 745 44.79 -3.73 -19.12
N LEU A 746 44.14 -4.30 -18.07
CA LEU A 746 44.78 -4.39 -16.74
C LEU A 746 46.03 -5.27 -16.71
N ASN A 747 46.06 -6.31 -17.52
CA ASN A 747 47.15 -7.30 -17.58
C ASN A 747 48.10 -7.07 -18.76
N GLY A 748 47.81 -6.09 -19.63
CA GLY A 748 48.62 -5.76 -20.79
C GLY A 748 49.87 -4.93 -20.44
N GLU A 749 50.71 -4.70 -21.45
CA GLU A 749 51.93 -3.93 -21.35
C GLU A 749 51.71 -2.43 -21.49
N ASP A 750 50.53 -2.01 -21.99
CA ASP A 750 50.19 -0.57 -22.14
C ASP A 750 49.78 0.02 -20.77
N GLY A 751 50.72 0.70 -20.14
CA GLY A 751 50.50 1.32 -18.84
C GLY A 751 49.49 2.46 -18.85
N VAL A 752 49.28 3.11 -20.01
CA VAL A 752 48.30 4.21 -20.16
C VAL A 752 46.88 3.61 -20.21
N ALA A 753 46.68 2.58 -20.99
CA ALA A 753 45.39 1.85 -21.04
C ALA A 753 45.06 1.23 -19.69
N ALA A 754 46.04 0.62 -19.01
CA ALA A 754 45.87 0.05 -17.69
C ALA A 754 45.46 1.09 -16.63
N ALA A 755 46.12 2.27 -16.62
CA ALA A 755 45.79 3.35 -15.70
C ALA A 755 44.41 3.93 -15.99
N SER A 756 44.04 4.12 -17.26
CA SER A 756 42.72 4.59 -17.69
C SER A 756 41.63 3.62 -17.28
N THR A 757 41.83 2.34 -17.51
CA THR A 757 40.87 1.29 -17.16
C THR A 757 40.64 1.21 -15.64
N ARG A 758 41.72 1.33 -14.82
CA ARG A 758 41.57 1.38 -13.33
C ARG A 758 40.75 2.58 -12.89
N HIS A 759 41.04 3.74 -13.45
CA HIS A 759 40.27 4.96 -13.14
C HIS A 759 38.78 4.81 -13.55
N THR A 760 38.51 4.32 -14.74
CA THR A 760 37.13 4.13 -15.23
C THR A 760 36.37 3.11 -14.39
N LEU A 761 37.00 1.99 -14.01
CA LEU A 761 36.41 1.00 -13.09
C LEU A 761 35.98 1.65 -11.77
N LEU A 762 36.84 2.51 -11.22
CA LEU A 762 36.59 3.19 -9.95
C LEU A 762 35.46 4.23 -10.07
N VAL A 763 35.47 5.06 -11.10
CA VAL A 763 34.45 6.09 -11.35
C VAL A 763 33.10 5.46 -11.65
N VAL A 764 33.04 4.42 -12.46
CA VAL A 764 31.78 3.69 -12.76
C VAL A 764 31.23 3.04 -11.49
N LEU A 765 32.08 2.38 -10.70
CA LEU A 765 31.65 1.79 -9.43
C LEU A 765 31.11 2.87 -8.47
N GLU A 766 31.80 3.99 -8.29
CA GLU A 766 31.36 5.09 -7.42
C GLU A 766 30.00 5.64 -7.88
N SER A 767 29.82 5.84 -9.18
CA SER A 767 28.56 6.34 -9.73
C SER A 767 27.41 5.34 -9.54
N VAL A 768 27.67 4.05 -9.70
CA VAL A 768 26.70 2.98 -9.45
C VAL A 768 26.30 2.92 -7.98
N LEU A 769 27.29 3.08 -7.07
CA LEU A 769 27.01 3.11 -5.63
C LEU A 769 26.09 4.28 -5.27
N ARG A 770 26.31 5.47 -5.85
CA ARG A 770 25.41 6.61 -5.67
C ARG A 770 24.02 6.34 -6.21
N ALA A 771 23.90 5.76 -7.41
CA ALA A 771 22.61 5.47 -8.02
C ALA A 771 21.82 4.37 -7.28
N LEU A 772 22.51 3.40 -6.70
CA LEU A 772 21.91 2.31 -5.91
C LEU A 772 21.60 2.74 -4.46
N HIS A 773 22.25 3.78 -3.93
CA HIS A 773 22.13 4.14 -2.51
C HIS A 773 20.70 4.38 -2.02
N PRO A 774 19.81 5.04 -2.75
CA PRO A 774 18.42 5.17 -2.33
C PRO A 774 17.72 3.82 -2.13
N VAL A 775 18.10 2.79 -2.89
CA VAL A 775 17.47 1.47 -2.85
C VAL A 775 18.11 0.56 -1.80
N ILE A 776 19.44 0.45 -1.84
CA ILE A 776 20.25 -0.44 -0.99
C ILE A 776 21.34 0.34 -0.23
N PRO A 777 20.93 1.12 0.78
CA PRO A 777 21.82 2.10 1.40
C PRO A 777 22.99 1.50 2.18
N PHE A 778 22.85 0.33 2.79
CA PHE A 778 23.89 -0.19 3.71
C PHE A 778 25.10 -0.74 2.98
N ILE A 779 24.89 -1.62 1.99
CA ILE A 779 25.98 -2.18 1.19
C ILE A 779 26.70 -1.10 0.38
N THR A 780 25.95 -0.15 -0.17
CA THR A 780 26.54 0.95 -0.95
C THR A 780 27.39 1.87 -0.09
N GLU A 781 26.94 2.19 1.12
CA GLU A 781 27.75 2.96 2.08
C GLU A 781 29.04 2.21 2.46
N GLU A 782 28.95 0.95 2.85
CA GLU A 782 30.11 0.16 3.26
C GLU A 782 31.15 0.04 2.15
N ILE A 783 30.75 -0.22 0.92
CA ILE A 783 31.65 -0.27 -0.24
C ILE A 783 32.25 1.11 -0.49
N TRP A 784 31.39 2.17 -0.48
CA TRP A 784 31.81 3.54 -0.78
C TRP A 784 32.89 4.05 0.17
N GLN A 785 32.87 3.67 1.43
CA GLN A 785 33.89 4.03 2.40
C GLN A 785 35.30 3.51 2.02
N SER A 786 35.34 2.43 1.22
CA SER A 786 36.61 1.92 0.66
C SER A 786 36.98 2.56 -0.68
N VAL A 787 35.99 3.09 -1.41
CA VAL A 787 36.14 3.70 -2.74
C VAL A 787 36.49 5.20 -2.63
N ALA A 788 35.83 5.95 -1.75
CA ALA A 788 35.93 7.37 -1.61
C ALA A 788 37.38 7.89 -1.43
N PRO A 789 38.21 7.28 -0.56
CA PRO A 789 39.60 7.71 -0.40
C PRO A 789 40.47 7.52 -1.65
N LYS A 790 40.08 6.54 -2.52
CA LYS A 790 40.75 6.29 -3.79
C LYS A 790 40.52 7.40 -4.83
N LEU A 791 39.39 8.13 -4.68
CA LEU A 791 39.03 9.28 -5.51
C LEU A 791 39.31 10.63 -4.84
N GLY A 792 39.97 10.65 -3.68
CA GLY A 792 40.21 11.88 -2.94
C GLY A 792 38.92 12.55 -2.39
N LEU A 793 37.87 11.79 -2.20
CA LEU A 793 36.59 12.27 -1.68
C LEU A 793 36.66 12.41 -0.16
N THR A 794 36.06 13.46 0.38
CA THR A 794 36.22 13.85 1.80
C THR A 794 34.87 13.85 2.56
N GLU A 795 33.78 13.55 1.91
CA GLU A 795 32.47 13.45 2.55
C GLU A 795 32.44 12.27 3.53
N ASP A 796 31.74 12.43 4.65
CA ASP A 796 31.67 11.41 5.69
C ASP A 796 30.74 10.24 5.33
N SER A 797 29.82 10.47 4.40
CA SER A 797 28.81 9.48 3.99
C SER A 797 28.45 9.64 2.52
N LEU A 798 28.16 8.53 1.86
CA LEU A 798 27.64 8.48 0.49
C LEU A 798 26.34 9.29 0.34
N MET A 799 25.50 9.34 1.38
CA MET A 799 24.25 10.12 1.40
C MET A 799 24.47 11.62 1.17
N GLN A 800 25.67 12.13 1.48
CA GLN A 800 26.04 13.55 1.29
C GLN A 800 26.57 13.84 -0.11
N ARG A 801 26.86 12.79 -0.90
CA ARG A 801 27.31 12.95 -2.28
C ARG A 801 26.16 13.45 -3.17
N PRO A 802 26.45 14.36 -4.11
CA PRO A 802 25.49 14.74 -5.14
C PRO A 802 25.05 13.52 -5.97
N TRP A 803 23.79 13.51 -6.39
CA TRP A 803 23.29 12.52 -7.34
C TRP A 803 24.17 12.47 -8.60
N PRO A 804 24.54 11.29 -9.14
CA PRO A 804 25.35 11.20 -10.35
C PRO A 804 24.54 11.72 -11.57
N ARG A 805 25.14 12.68 -12.30
CA ARG A 805 24.45 13.37 -13.38
C ARG A 805 24.79 12.74 -14.72
N ALA A 806 23.76 12.36 -15.49
CA ALA A 806 23.94 11.78 -16.83
C ALA A 806 24.65 12.77 -17.79
N GLU A 807 24.40 14.07 -17.66
CA GLU A 807 25.01 15.11 -18.50
C GLU A 807 26.53 15.27 -18.32
N ASP A 808 27.08 14.85 -17.18
CA ASP A 808 28.52 14.93 -16.92
C ASP A 808 29.31 13.81 -17.63
N ILE A 809 28.61 12.85 -18.24
CA ILE A 809 29.20 11.71 -18.94
C ILE A 809 29.10 11.92 -20.46
N LEU A 810 30.23 11.81 -21.15
CA LEU A 810 30.27 11.83 -22.60
C LEU A 810 29.86 10.47 -23.16
N ALA A 811 28.93 10.46 -24.13
CA ALA A 811 28.54 9.26 -24.84
C ALA A 811 29.44 9.01 -26.07
N ASP A 812 29.67 7.73 -26.38
CA ASP A 812 30.35 7.28 -27.60
C ASP A 812 29.55 6.12 -28.21
N ASP A 813 28.67 6.46 -29.15
CA ASP A 813 27.80 5.49 -29.82
C ASP A 813 28.61 4.55 -30.74
N ALA A 814 29.75 5.01 -31.28
CA ALA A 814 30.62 4.18 -32.09
C ALA A 814 31.31 3.10 -31.27
N ALA A 815 31.84 3.46 -30.10
CA ALA A 815 32.40 2.48 -29.15
C ALA A 815 31.30 1.51 -28.67
N THR A 816 30.09 1.98 -28.47
CA THR A 816 28.96 1.12 -28.10
C THR A 816 28.65 0.10 -29.18
N ALA A 817 28.55 0.49 -30.45
CA ALA A 817 28.31 -0.41 -31.56
C ALA A 817 29.43 -1.47 -31.71
N GLU A 818 30.69 -1.09 -31.50
CA GLU A 818 31.82 -2.01 -31.55
C GLU A 818 31.80 -3.03 -30.41
N ILE A 819 31.53 -2.62 -29.20
CA ILE A 819 31.49 -3.52 -28.05
C ILE A 819 30.26 -4.43 -28.10
N GLU A 820 29.10 -3.94 -28.56
CA GLU A 820 27.92 -4.83 -28.74
C GLU A 820 28.18 -5.90 -29.81
N TRP A 821 28.84 -5.53 -30.91
CA TRP A 821 29.30 -6.54 -31.89
C TRP A 821 30.27 -7.54 -31.25
N PHE A 822 31.24 -7.07 -30.48
CA PHE A 822 32.20 -7.91 -29.77
C PHE A 822 31.53 -8.88 -28.78
N LYS A 823 30.59 -8.40 -28.00
CA LYS A 823 29.75 -9.20 -27.08
C LYS A 823 28.99 -10.31 -27.82
N ASN A 824 28.45 -9.98 -28.99
CA ASN A 824 27.74 -10.96 -29.82
C ASN A 824 28.66 -12.06 -30.34
N VAL A 825 29.87 -11.73 -30.76
CA VAL A 825 30.88 -12.70 -31.18
C VAL A 825 31.27 -13.63 -29.99
N LEU A 826 31.57 -13.07 -28.81
CA LEU A 826 31.88 -13.87 -27.63
C LEU A 826 30.70 -14.73 -27.18
N SER A 827 29.50 -14.23 -27.26
CA SER A 827 28.27 -14.98 -26.95
C SER A 827 28.05 -16.11 -27.93
N GLY A 828 28.35 -15.91 -29.21
CA GLY A 828 28.36 -16.95 -30.22
C GLY A 828 29.34 -18.12 -29.91
N VAL A 829 30.57 -17.76 -29.52
CA VAL A 829 31.56 -18.76 -29.09
C VAL A 829 31.12 -19.48 -27.84
N ARG A 830 30.62 -18.78 -26.83
CA ARG A 830 30.14 -19.37 -25.55
C ARG A 830 28.94 -20.29 -25.79
N LYS A 831 28.01 -19.89 -26.67
CA LYS A 831 26.88 -20.72 -27.10
C LYS A 831 27.35 -22.04 -27.70
N ILE A 832 28.25 -21.97 -28.67
CA ILE A 832 28.84 -23.18 -29.30
C ILE A 832 29.50 -24.06 -28.24
N ARG A 833 30.30 -23.50 -27.32
CA ARG A 833 30.94 -24.25 -26.23
C ARG A 833 29.90 -24.99 -25.36
N SER A 834 28.83 -24.31 -24.99
CA SER A 834 27.75 -24.88 -24.18
C SER A 834 27.03 -26.01 -24.92
N GLU A 835 26.67 -25.77 -26.18
CA GLU A 835 25.96 -26.74 -27.00
C GLU A 835 26.81 -28.00 -27.30
N MET A 836 28.12 -27.80 -27.44
CA MET A 836 29.08 -28.90 -27.70
C MET A 836 29.71 -29.48 -26.45
N ASN A 837 29.28 -29.03 -25.26
CA ASN A 837 29.83 -29.48 -23.99
C ASN A 837 31.37 -29.35 -23.89
N ILE A 838 31.90 -28.25 -24.48
CA ILE A 838 33.36 -27.99 -24.46
C ILE A 838 33.68 -27.21 -23.18
N SER A 839 34.64 -27.73 -22.39
CA SER A 839 35.07 -27.05 -21.16
C SER A 839 35.48 -25.61 -21.42
N PRO A 840 34.99 -24.64 -20.62
CA PRO A 840 35.41 -23.24 -20.72
C PRO A 840 36.91 -23.02 -20.58
N ALA A 841 37.62 -23.94 -19.90
CA ALA A 841 39.07 -23.87 -19.71
C ALA A 841 39.89 -24.35 -20.91
N LYS A 842 39.29 -25.07 -21.84
CA LYS A 842 40.01 -25.65 -23.00
C LYS A 842 40.23 -24.57 -24.08
N ALA A 843 41.46 -24.36 -24.51
CA ALA A 843 41.75 -23.56 -25.70
C ALA A 843 41.22 -24.29 -26.96
N ILE A 844 40.61 -23.54 -27.86
CA ILE A 844 40.00 -24.09 -29.08
C ILE A 844 40.33 -23.19 -30.29
N PRO A 845 40.46 -23.78 -31.50
CA PRO A 845 40.60 -23.00 -32.73
C PRO A 845 39.33 -22.16 -32.96
N LEU A 846 39.48 -20.97 -33.49
CA LEU A 846 38.36 -20.08 -33.89
C LEU A 846 38.52 -19.75 -35.37
N LEU A 847 37.50 -20.12 -36.16
CA LEU A 847 37.43 -19.80 -37.56
C LEU A 847 36.28 -18.80 -37.79
N LEU A 848 36.48 -17.88 -38.71
CA LEU A 848 35.51 -16.87 -39.12
C LEU A 848 35.26 -16.97 -40.60
N ALA A 849 34.03 -16.90 -41.03
CA ALA A 849 33.65 -16.91 -42.45
C ALA A 849 32.60 -15.83 -42.75
N ASP A 850 32.46 -15.52 -43.99
CA ASP A 850 31.59 -14.47 -44.49
C ASP A 850 31.95 -13.10 -43.86
N GLY A 851 31.03 -12.34 -43.39
CA GLY A 851 31.28 -11.04 -42.77
C GLY A 851 31.58 -9.93 -43.79
N ASP A 852 31.29 -8.72 -43.41
CA ASP A 852 31.58 -7.52 -44.25
C ASP A 852 32.97 -6.91 -43.92
N ALA A 853 33.28 -5.78 -44.56
CA ALA A 853 34.54 -5.07 -44.32
C ALA A 853 34.69 -4.54 -42.89
N ASN A 854 33.54 -4.20 -42.22
CA ASN A 854 33.54 -3.74 -40.84
C ASN A 854 33.81 -4.91 -39.90
N ASP A 855 33.26 -6.09 -40.18
CA ASP A 855 33.55 -7.28 -39.39
C ASP A 855 35.07 -7.63 -39.46
N ARG A 856 35.67 -7.55 -40.64
CA ARG A 856 37.11 -7.78 -40.80
C ARG A 856 37.94 -6.75 -40.03
N ALA A 857 37.58 -5.48 -40.07
CA ALA A 857 38.27 -4.42 -39.32
C ALA A 857 38.14 -4.61 -37.81
N ARG A 858 36.94 -4.97 -37.33
CA ARG A 858 36.68 -5.23 -35.91
C ARG A 858 37.40 -6.49 -35.43
N VAL A 859 37.44 -7.57 -36.19
CA VAL A 859 38.20 -8.76 -35.86
C VAL A 859 39.71 -8.43 -35.77
N ALA A 860 40.26 -7.68 -36.70
CA ALA A 860 41.65 -7.27 -36.67
C ALA A 860 41.98 -6.45 -35.40
N LYS A 861 41.06 -5.57 -35.02
CA LYS A 861 41.19 -4.73 -33.82
C LYS A 861 41.10 -5.53 -32.52
N PHE A 862 40.15 -6.46 -32.42
CA PHE A 862 39.83 -7.16 -31.20
C PHE A 862 40.38 -8.60 -31.14
N ALA A 863 41.19 -9.04 -32.11
CA ALA A 863 41.68 -10.42 -32.20
C ALA A 863 42.27 -10.95 -30.90
N ALA A 864 43.13 -10.18 -30.26
CA ALA A 864 43.77 -10.56 -29.00
C ALA A 864 42.74 -10.64 -27.84
N GLN A 865 41.78 -9.72 -27.78
CA GLN A 865 40.77 -9.73 -26.74
C GLN A 865 39.76 -10.88 -26.94
N ILE A 866 39.40 -11.20 -28.19
CA ILE A 866 38.58 -12.38 -28.52
C ILE A 866 39.30 -13.65 -28.06
N ALA A 867 40.55 -13.82 -28.47
CA ALA A 867 41.33 -14.97 -28.11
C ALA A 867 41.43 -15.13 -26.57
N PHE A 868 41.72 -14.07 -25.87
CA PHE A 868 41.85 -14.05 -24.41
C PHE A 868 40.54 -14.40 -23.69
N LEU A 869 39.42 -13.68 -24.01
CA LEU A 869 38.16 -13.81 -23.32
C LEU A 869 37.35 -15.05 -23.72
N ALA A 870 37.46 -15.49 -24.98
CA ALA A 870 36.84 -16.70 -25.47
C ALA A 870 37.70 -17.98 -25.23
N ARG A 871 38.97 -17.80 -24.79
CA ARG A 871 39.96 -18.85 -24.70
C ARG A 871 40.08 -19.63 -26.01
N THR A 872 40.34 -18.90 -27.07
CA THR A 872 40.55 -19.45 -28.40
C THR A 872 41.97 -19.15 -28.90
N ASP A 873 42.40 -19.83 -29.96
CA ASP A 873 43.53 -19.34 -30.77
C ASP A 873 43.14 -18.01 -31.42
N SER A 874 44.11 -17.33 -32.00
CA SER A 874 43.86 -16.13 -32.81
C SER A 874 42.84 -16.46 -33.92
N PRO A 875 41.80 -15.62 -34.08
CA PRO A 875 40.77 -15.86 -35.15
C PRO A 875 41.41 -16.00 -36.50
N GLN A 876 41.04 -17.03 -37.24
CA GLN A 876 41.47 -17.27 -38.61
C GLN A 876 40.30 -17.17 -39.61
N TRP A 877 40.53 -16.53 -40.74
CA TRP A 877 39.50 -16.40 -41.78
C TRP A 877 39.50 -17.62 -42.71
N VAL A 878 38.29 -18.12 -42.99
CA VAL A 878 38.04 -19.05 -44.07
C VAL A 878 37.59 -18.23 -45.26
N GLU A 879 38.44 -18.19 -46.32
CA GLU A 879 38.13 -17.40 -47.52
C GLU A 879 37.04 -18.05 -48.36
N ALA A 880 36.29 -17.24 -49.13
CA ALA A 880 35.22 -17.73 -49.96
C ALA A 880 35.71 -18.74 -51.00
N GLY A 881 35.12 -19.93 -51.01
CA GLY A 881 35.51 -21.04 -51.88
C GLY A 881 36.59 -21.98 -51.32
N ALA A 882 37.13 -21.73 -50.14
CA ALA A 882 37.97 -22.70 -49.44
C ALA A 882 37.16 -23.88 -48.86
N ASP A 883 37.79 -25.09 -48.76
CA ASP A 883 37.17 -26.22 -48.06
C ASP A 883 36.92 -25.89 -46.57
N GLU A 884 35.65 -25.72 -46.21
CA GLU A 884 35.26 -25.49 -44.81
C GLU A 884 35.36 -26.81 -44.01
N PRO A 885 36.07 -26.82 -42.90
CA PRO A 885 36.07 -27.97 -42.02
C PRO A 885 34.68 -28.18 -41.37
N ALA A 886 34.36 -29.42 -40.99
CA ALA A 886 33.19 -29.67 -40.16
C ALA A 886 33.29 -28.87 -38.85
N ALA A 887 32.41 -27.90 -38.67
CA ALA A 887 32.46 -26.96 -37.56
C ALA A 887 31.03 -26.65 -37.04
N ALA A 888 30.95 -26.42 -35.75
CA ALA A 888 29.78 -25.78 -35.14
C ALA A 888 29.85 -24.30 -35.42
N ALA A 889 28.75 -23.69 -35.78
CA ALA A 889 28.70 -22.28 -36.19
C ALA A 889 27.62 -21.48 -35.45
N ALA A 890 27.95 -20.23 -35.19
CA ALA A 890 26.98 -19.20 -34.75
C ALA A 890 27.04 -18.01 -35.68
N VAL A 891 25.92 -17.37 -35.96
CA VAL A 891 25.81 -16.24 -36.89
C VAL A 891 25.71 -14.93 -36.05
N VAL A 892 26.54 -13.95 -36.38
CA VAL A 892 26.55 -12.60 -35.79
C VAL A 892 26.44 -11.59 -36.91
N GLY A 893 25.23 -11.09 -37.17
CA GLY A 893 24.99 -10.31 -38.40
C GLY A 893 25.26 -11.12 -39.65
N THR A 894 26.23 -10.70 -40.46
CA THR A 894 26.71 -11.43 -41.64
C THR A 894 27.90 -12.37 -41.35
N LEU A 895 28.53 -12.19 -40.16
CA LEU A 895 29.71 -12.97 -39.74
C LEU A 895 29.29 -14.35 -39.22
N ARG A 896 29.93 -15.42 -39.74
CA ARG A 896 29.84 -16.77 -39.11
C ARG A 896 31.05 -17.00 -38.22
N VAL A 897 30.77 -17.30 -36.98
CA VAL A 897 31.77 -17.72 -35.97
C VAL A 897 31.76 -19.21 -35.86
N MET A 898 32.87 -19.88 -36.08
CA MET A 898 32.93 -21.32 -36.25
C MET A 898 34.01 -21.93 -35.35
N ILE A 899 33.71 -23.09 -34.81
CA ILE A 899 34.63 -23.90 -34.00
C ILE A 899 34.75 -25.28 -34.69
N PRO A 900 35.92 -25.65 -35.21
CA PRO A 900 36.13 -26.97 -35.82
C PRO A 900 35.87 -28.09 -34.85
N LEU A 901 35.17 -29.12 -35.27
CA LEU A 901 34.76 -30.23 -34.41
C LEU A 901 35.84 -31.34 -34.32
N ALA A 902 36.79 -31.36 -35.26
CA ALA A 902 37.86 -32.36 -35.30
C ALA A 902 38.71 -32.32 -34.00
N GLY A 903 38.79 -33.45 -33.30
CA GLY A 903 39.54 -33.59 -32.05
C GLY A 903 38.91 -32.95 -30.81
N LEU A 904 37.74 -32.35 -30.92
CA LEU A 904 37.05 -31.66 -29.82
C LEU A 904 35.87 -32.49 -29.29
N ILE A 905 35.13 -33.16 -30.15
CA ILE A 905 33.90 -33.89 -29.81
C ILE A 905 33.86 -35.27 -30.51
N ASP A 906 33.02 -36.16 -29.98
CA ASP A 906 32.64 -37.39 -30.64
C ASP A 906 31.61 -37.07 -31.76
N LEU A 907 32.05 -37.19 -33.01
CA LEU A 907 31.21 -36.88 -34.19
C LEU A 907 29.94 -37.74 -34.24
N GLY A 908 29.98 -39.00 -33.71
CA GLY A 908 28.82 -39.88 -33.68
C GLY A 908 27.75 -39.40 -32.67
N ALA A 909 28.23 -39.01 -31.49
CA ALA A 909 27.37 -38.44 -30.45
C ALA A 909 26.76 -37.13 -30.93
N GLU A 910 27.50 -36.27 -31.61
CA GLU A 910 27.04 -34.99 -32.12
C GLU A 910 25.99 -35.10 -33.22
N LYS A 911 26.19 -36.03 -34.18
CA LYS A 911 25.17 -36.36 -35.18
C LYS A 911 23.84 -36.76 -34.54
N THR A 912 23.93 -37.59 -33.49
CA THR A 912 22.73 -38.01 -32.73
C THR A 912 22.07 -36.87 -32.03
N ARG A 913 22.83 -35.95 -31.43
CA ARG A 913 22.33 -34.72 -30.76
C ARG A 913 21.62 -33.80 -31.74
N LEU A 914 22.25 -33.52 -32.89
CA LEU A 914 21.66 -32.66 -33.95
C LEU A 914 20.37 -33.24 -34.50
N ALA A 915 20.34 -34.59 -34.72
CA ALA A 915 19.09 -35.22 -35.18
C ALA A 915 17.95 -35.08 -34.20
N LYS A 916 18.23 -35.25 -32.90
CA LYS A 916 17.23 -34.98 -31.83
C LYS A 916 16.77 -33.55 -31.79
N GLU A 917 17.70 -32.61 -31.92
CA GLU A 917 17.36 -31.17 -31.86
C GLU A 917 16.57 -30.71 -33.09
N ILE A 918 16.92 -31.17 -34.28
CA ILE A 918 16.16 -30.97 -35.51
C ILE A 918 14.71 -31.46 -35.33
N THR A 919 14.53 -32.67 -34.83
CA THR A 919 13.24 -33.26 -34.56
C THR A 919 12.43 -32.42 -33.56
N ARG A 920 13.10 -31.96 -32.48
CA ARG A 920 12.48 -31.12 -31.47
C ARG A 920 11.93 -29.78 -32.09
N ILE A 921 12.75 -29.13 -32.87
CA ILE A 921 12.39 -27.87 -33.51
C ILE A 921 11.26 -28.05 -34.57
N GLU A 922 11.30 -29.11 -35.33
CA GLU A 922 10.21 -29.46 -36.27
C GLU A 922 8.87 -29.66 -35.52
N VAL A 923 8.92 -30.28 -34.34
CA VAL A 923 7.72 -30.42 -33.48
C VAL A 923 7.22 -29.05 -32.97
N GLU A 924 8.13 -28.16 -32.55
CA GLU A 924 7.74 -26.81 -32.12
C GLU A 924 7.16 -25.97 -33.27
N ILE A 925 7.73 -26.03 -34.46
CA ILE A 925 7.16 -25.38 -35.65
C ILE A 925 5.73 -25.90 -35.90
N LYS A 926 5.53 -27.21 -35.89
CA LYS A 926 4.21 -27.82 -36.11
C LYS A 926 3.18 -27.38 -35.04
N LYS A 927 3.62 -27.23 -33.77
CA LYS A 927 2.75 -26.71 -32.71
C LYS A 927 2.33 -25.28 -32.97
N CYS A 928 3.26 -24.41 -33.36
CA CYS A 928 2.95 -23.01 -33.71
C CYS A 928 2.06 -22.93 -34.98
N GLU A 929 2.35 -23.72 -36.00
CA GLU A 929 1.52 -23.85 -37.20
C GLU A 929 0.11 -24.35 -36.90
N GLY A 930 0.00 -25.36 -36.01
CA GLY A 930 -1.29 -25.89 -35.56
C GLY A 930 -2.13 -24.84 -34.82
N LYS A 931 -1.50 -24.00 -34.01
CA LYS A 931 -2.19 -22.88 -33.36
C LYS A 931 -2.66 -21.83 -34.39
N LEU A 932 -1.80 -21.44 -35.29
CA LEU A 932 -2.12 -20.44 -36.33
C LEU A 932 -3.08 -20.97 -37.40
N GLY A 933 -3.13 -22.28 -37.63
CA GLY A 933 -4.10 -22.95 -38.47
C GLY A 933 -5.50 -23.09 -37.86
N ASN A 934 -5.62 -22.89 -36.56
CA ASN A 934 -6.91 -22.89 -35.89
C ASN A 934 -7.57 -21.50 -36.00
N ALA A 935 -8.60 -21.41 -36.81
CA ALA A 935 -9.35 -20.17 -37.07
C ALA A 935 -9.90 -19.55 -35.78
N ASN A 936 -10.33 -20.35 -34.79
CA ASN A 936 -10.83 -19.88 -33.50
C ASN A 936 -9.73 -19.27 -32.65
N PHE A 937 -8.54 -19.81 -32.67
CA PHE A 937 -7.39 -19.23 -31.99
C PHE A 937 -7.02 -17.88 -32.57
N VAL A 938 -6.90 -17.80 -33.93
CA VAL A 938 -6.51 -16.55 -34.59
C VAL A 938 -7.55 -15.44 -34.40
N ALA A 939 -8.84 -15.81 -34.36
CA ALA A 939 -9.94 -14.84 -34.16
C ALA A 939 -10.08 -14.34 -32.71
N ASN A 940 -9.73 -15.13 -31.70
CA ASN A 940 -10.00 -14.81 -30.30
C ASN A 940 -8.74 -14.50 -29.47
N ALA A 941 -7.54 -14.83 -29.95
CA ALA A 941 -6.30 -14.50 -29.25
C ALA A 941 -5.94 -13.01 -29.43
N PRO A 942 -5.30 -12.37 -28.44
CA PRO A 942 -4.76 -11.03 -28.60
C PRO A 942 -3.85 -10.93 -29.83
N ALA A 943 -3.94 -9.85 -30.57
CA ALA A 943 -3.15 -9.66 -31.79
C ALA A 943 -1.63 -9.83 -31.58
N GLU A 944 -1.13 -9.40 -30.46
CA GLU A 944 0.28 -9.56 -30.04
C GLU A 944 0.69 -11.04 -29.94
N VAL A 945 -0.18 -11.90 -29.42
CA VAL A 945 0.09 -13.34 -29.31
C VAL A 945 0.16 -13.99 -30.68
N VAL A 946 -0.70 -13.59 -31.59
CA VAL A 946 -0.68 -14.09 -33.01
C VAL A 946 0.60 -13.66 -33.71
N VAL A 947 1.01 -12.40 -33.54
CA VAL A 947 2.28 -11.87 -34.09
C VAL A 947 3.46 -12.64 -33.48
N GLN A 948 3.46 -12.89 -32.16
CA GLN A 948 4.51 -13.61 -31.48
C GLN A 948 4.65 -15.07 -31.96
N GLU A 949 3.54 -15.78 -32.18
CA GLU A 949 3.58 -17.15 -32.72
C GLU A 949 4.11 -17.16 -34.16
N ARG A 950 3.80 -16.17 -35.02
CA ARG A 950 4.36 -16.01 -36.37
C ARG A 950 5.87 -15.74 -36.30
N GLN A 951 6.32 -14.85 -35.38
CA GLN A 951 7.74 -14.58 -35.22
C GLN A 951 8.48 -15.84 -34.77
N ARG A 952 7.92 -16.62 -33.87
CA ARG A 952 8.48 -17.91 -33.41
C ARG A 952 8.69 -18.87 -34.55
N ILE A 953 7.73 -18.99 -35.49
CA ILE A 953 7.91 -19.85 -36.70
C ILE A 953 9.08 -19.37 -37.52
N THR A 954 9.23 -18.07 -37.71
CA THR A 954 10.34 -17.50 -38.50
C THR A 954 11.68 -17.81 -37.83
N ASP A 955 11.78 -17.60 -36.53
CA ASP A 955 12.98 -17.85 -35.72
C ASP A 955 13.34 -19.34 -35.72
N TRP A 956 12.34 -20.23 -35.53
CA TRP A 956 12.52 -21.69 -35.55
C TRP A 956 12.92 -22.20 -36.96
N ASN A 957 12.37 -21.64 -38.01
CA ASN A 957 12.77 -22.02 -39.39
C ASN A 957 14.22 -21.62 -39.70
N THR A 958 14.64 -20.43 -39.22
CA THR A 958 16.04 -20.00 -39.37
C THR A 958 16.97 -20.95 -38.61
N THR A 959 16.61 -21.30 -37.37
CA THR A 959 17.36 -22.23 -36.54
C THR A 959 17.41 -23.64 -37.18
N LEU A 960 16.28 -24.12 -37.68
CA LEU A 960 16.20 -25.43 -38.34
C LEU A 960 17.08 -25.52 -39.58
N THR A 961 17.10 -24.42 -40.40
CA THR A 961 17.97 -24.36 -41.57
C THR A 961 19.44 -24.42 -41.16
N ALA A 962 19.87 -23.70 -40.15
CA ALA A 962 21.24 -23.71 -39.65
C ALA A 962 21.64 -25.11 -39.11
N LEU A 963 20.76 -25.77 -38.33
CA LEU A 963 21.02 -27.11 -37.77
C LEU A 963 21.10 -28.19 -38.87
N ARG A 964 20.25 -28.12 -39.89
CA ARG A 964 20.30 -29.03 -41.05
C ARG A 964 21.58 -28.84 -41.85
N GLU A 965 22.02 -27.61 -42.03
CA GLU A 965 23.28 -27.33 -42.67
C GLU A 965 24.48 -27.84 -41.87
N GLN A 966 24.45 -27.65 -40.55
CA GLN A 966 25.47 -28.20 -39.64
C GLN A 966 25.49 -29.75 -39.68
N ALA A 967 24.32 -30.38 -39.65
CA ALA A 967 24.22 -31.83 -39.77
C ALA A 967 24.77 -32.34 -41.12
N ARG A 968 24.52 -31.61 -42.20
CA ARG A 968 25.07 -31.93 -43.55
C ARG A 968 26.58 -31.81 -43.61
N LYS A 969 27.18 -30.81 -42.90
CA LYS A 969 28.63 -30.64 -42.82
C LYS A 969 29.34 -31.70 -42.00
N LEU A 970 28.61 -32.41 -41.15
CA LEU A 970 29.16 -33.56 -40.37
C LEU A 970 29.14 -34.87 -41.15
N GLY A 971 28.60 -34.89 -42.34
CA GLY A 971 28.56 -36.02 -43.26
C GLY A 971 27.43 -36.95 -42.94
#